data_a5dd0f6b2345106a69bb8e1e9ad8838a
#
_entry.id   a5dd0f6b2345106a69bb8e1e9ad8838a
#
_cell.length_a   1.000
_cell.length_b   1.000
_cell.length_c   1.000
_cell.angle_alpha   90.00
_cell.angle_beta   90.00
_cell.angle_gamma   90.00
#
_symmetry.space_group_name_H-M   'P 1'
#
loop_
_entity.id
_entity.type
_entity.pdbx_description
1 polymer ?
#
loop_
_entity_poly.entity_id
_entity_poly.type
_entity_poly.pdbx_seq_one_letter_code
_entity_poly.pdbx_strand_id
1 'polypeptide(L)'
;MADGQDELFASIDALLEQVYAQDGLPEPAERKRLRKAAGLSQEQVARALDVRRESVTSWEAGRTEPRPPKRAAYLRLLDGLAARHPAPQPVATPGGPDEAAELSAHPAGGSPSASSSAAVAEPAAVAETDATPEPVTAQAASAAPAAAPPIEHSGEPSSPVRRPTEQKATRSAAPEVAHRPPPKTGPNTRATRPNTRTGTKSTATTGAGATAKPTAKPTTGAGTTATAPDPRFAHGPIAVLDGDGSAYCVGGLVLDCPADDIVAVVEWALNEAKLGASRLHRSGKDADPLVVLTAAAAERLGLPAELEDRRGLRLPDDHKAVQRITRAKWKLTRRGFGPWPRVYRPARAGQRQCVQFAVLPWGALDARAWGSAGQLPPAELARVLGDYATRVITPRGSTAVSGLELMTALRPPTRAVKDPRSDAWVSGAMPGSLTEPVDPAPPEAPDEHPVVAARHPRGHQRTPAEVLDEEAFDWIRDPQLLTDAECTRKYAVGIDVNTAFLAAANRLVVGLGAPVHVSAPAFDKGVPGSWLIDLSAIETDPRLPSPFTPDGVRPEGPAWYATPTVAYAHELVSTYGLPVTLAPVEAWLRPESGPYLDPWYKQLSEAYKATMADLGIEAGMDEGAFLAAMETYKQSDPGTAAVLSAIKSTVKGGIGKLRERPQGAGYRPGERWPALERPTWRPDIRAAVIATARVNMHRKLIKTALATQQAPAPAGHLHFADEALLPVALLSDCAVYLADGPGPLDFLPRTPDGKPAPGTFRLGVSPGMVKHEGTQELLWAVKMLDEGHNPARHIKGTDAAIDGE
;
A
#
# COMPACT_ATOMS: atom_id res chain seq x y z
N MET A 1 6.28 -53.28 -9.16
CA MET A 1 5.95 -53.07 -10.61
C MET A 1 5.45 -51.61 -10.86
N ALA A 2 5.12 -50.82 -9.87
CA ALA A 2 4.85 -49.38 -9.99
C ALA A 2 6.12 -48.54 -10.18
N ASP A 3 7.21 -48.86 -9.45
CA ASP A 3 8.45 -48.08 -9.52
C ASP A 3 9.15 -48.06 -10.90
N GLY A 4 9.07 -49.18 -11.66
CA GLY A 4 9.70 -49.26 -12.99
C GLY A 4 8.95 -48.44 -14.08
N GLN A 5 7.69 -48.08 -13.87
CA GLN A 5 6.88 -47.33 -14.81
C GLN A 5 7.11 -45.82 -14.64
N ASP A 6 7.30 -45.38 -13.43
CA ASP A 6 7.61 -43.97 -13.11
C ASP A 6 9.06 -43.61 -13.53
N GLU A 7 10.03 -44.52 -13.39
CA GLU A 7 11.39 -44.37 -13.92
C GLU A 7 11.42 -44.29 -15.47
N LEU A 8 10.57 -45.11 -16.14
CA LEU A 8 10.46 -45.08 -17.60
C LEU A 8 9.83 -43.75 -18.09
N PHE A 9 8.81 -43.27 -17.43
CA PHE A 9 8.21 -41.96 -17.72
C PHE A 9 9.15 -40.81 -17.47
N ALA A 10 9.89 -40.82 -16.35
CA ALA A 10 10.91 -39.83 -16.07
C ALA A 10 12.06 -39.82 -17.09
N SER A 11 12.44 -41.01 -17.63
CA SER A 11 13.44 -41.13 -18.67
C SER A 11 12.94 -40.62 -20.04
N ILE A 12 11.66 -40.83 -20.36
CA ILE A 12 11.01 -40.29 -21.56
C ILE A 12 10.85 -38.76 -21.45
N ASP A 13 10.45 -38.27 -20.30
CA ASP A 13 10.35 -36.82 -20.07
C ASP A 13 11.71 -36.12 -20.17
N ALA A 14 12.80 -36.74 -19.68
CA ALA A 14 14.16 -36.22 -19.85
C ALA A 14 14.62 -36.22 -21.34
N LEU A 15 14.24 -37.21 -22.15
CA LEU A 15 14.51 -37.23 -23.59
C LEU A 15 13.69 -36.15 -24.33
N LEU A 16 12.43 -35.96 -23.97
CA LEU A 16 11.59 -34.91 -24.54
C LEU A 16 12.13 -33.51 -24.17
N GLU A 17 12.63 -33.33 -22.98
CA GLU A 17 13.30 -32.05 -22.57
C GLU A 17 14.55 -31.78 -23.41
N GLN A 18 15.34 -32.81 -23.75
CA GLN A 18 16.51 -32.66 -24.63
C GLN A 18 16.13 -32.28 -26.06
N VAL A 19 15.06 -32.84 -26.62
CA VAL A 19 14.53 -32.51 -27.96
C VAL A 19 14.00 -31.08 -27.97
N TYR A 20 13.19 -30.67 -26.96
CA TYR A 20 12.68 -29.31 -26.84
C TYR A 20 13.77 -28.25 -26.57
N ALA A 21 14.93 -28.63 -26.07
CA ALA A 21 16.07 -27.72 -25.91
C ALA A 21 16.76 -27.39 -27.25
N GLN A 22 16.57 -28.21 -28.30
CA GLN A 22 17.17 -28.03 -29.62
C GLN A 22 16.23 -27.33 -30.62
N ASP A 23 14.90 -27.37 -30.38
CA ASP A 23 13.94 -26.73 -31.26
C ASP A 23 13.90 -25.21 -31.13
N GLY A 24 13.80 -24.52 -32.29
CA GLY A 24 13.66 -23.07 -32.33
C GLY A 24 12.30 -22.61 -31.75
N LEU A 25 12.31 -21.58 -30.95
CA LEU A 25 11.06 -20.92 -30.50
C LEU A 25 10.32 -20.32 -31.70
N PRO A 26 8.98 -20.46 -31.81
CA PRO A 26 8.19 -19.74 -32.81
C PRO A 26 8.47 -18.24 -32.79
N GLU A 27 8.23 -17.55 -33.89
CA GLU A 27 8.39 -16.11 -34.01
C GLU A 27 7.59 -15.37 -32.95
N PRO A 28 8.09 -14.23 -32.42
CA PRO A 28 7.44 -13.47 -31.33
C PRO A 28 5.96 -13.15 -31.60
N ALA A 29 5.61 -12.83 -32.85
CA ALA A 29 4.24 -12.57 -33.29
C ALA A 29 3.36 -13.79 -33.11
N GLU A 30 3.89 -14.98 -33.44
CA GLU A 30 3.20 -16.25 -33.33
C GLU A 30 3.00 -16.68 -31.89
N ARG A 31 3.99 -16.50 -31.00
CA ARG A 31 3.86 -16.73 -29.56
C ARG A 31 2.66 -15.96 -29.00
N LYS A 32 2.55 -14.67 -29.38
CA LYS A 32 1.44 -13.79 -28.96
C LYS A 32 0.10 -14.19 -29.57
N ARG A 33 0.09 -14.65 -30.86
CA ARG A 33 -1.12 -15.12 -31.54
C ARG A 33 -1.69 -16.35 -30.85
N LEU A 34 -0.85 -17.37 -30.61
CA LEU A 34 -1.23 -18.63 -29.97
C LEU A 34 -1.82 -18.39 -28.56
N ARG A 35 -1.15 -17.60 -27.75
CA ARG A 35 -1.69 -17.25 -26.42
C ARG A 35 -3.06 -16.57 -26.51
N LYS A 36 -3.21 -15.57 -27.40
CA LYS A 36 -4.49 -14.86 -27.58
C LYS A 36 -5.59 -15.77 -28.13
N ALA A 37 -5.28 -16.64 -29.09
CA ALA A 37 -6.24 -17.58 -29.65
C ALA A 37 -6.77 -18.55 -28.57
N ALA A 38 -5.94 -18.90 -27.59
CA ALA A 38 -6.32 -19.72 -26.45
C ALA A 38 -7.01 -18.94 -25.31
N GLY A 39 -7.23 -17.62 -25.45
CA GLY A 39 -7.83 -16.79 -24.40
C GLY A 39 -6.95 -16.56 -23.17
N LEU A 40 -5.66 -16.95 -23.20
CA LEU A 40 -4.76 -16.87 -22.07
C LEU A 40 -4.21 -15.45 -21.89
N SER A 41 -4.18 -14.94 -20.63
CA SER A 41 -3.47 -13.73 -20.28
C SER A 41 -1.95 -13.98 -20.15
N GLN A 42 -1.13 -12.94 -20.33
CA GLN A 42 0.31 -13.04 -20.08
C GLN A 42 0.63 -13.42 -18.63
N GLU A 43 -0.24 -13.03 -17.71
CA GLU A 43 -0.13 -13.38 -16.29
C GLU A 43 -0.33 -14.87 -16.04
N GLN A 44 -1.33 -15.49 -16.66
CA GLN A 44 -1.56 -16.93 -16.55
C GLN A 44 -0.39 -17.74 -17.09
N VAL A 45 0.17 -17.34 -18.24
CA VAL A 45 1.37 -17.99 -18.81
C VAL A 45 2.58 -17.78 -17.89
N ALA A 46 2.75 -16.60 -17.34
CA ALA A 46 3.84 -16.29 -16.44
C ALA A 46 3.76 -17.15 -15.16
N ARG A 47 2.57 -17.28 -14.58
CA ARG A 47 2.32 -18.11 -13.39
C ARG A 47 2.60 -19.60 -13.69
N ALA A 48 2.10 -20.12 -14.80
CA ALA A 48 2.33 -21.53 -15.19
C ALA A 48 3.81 -21.85 -15.41
N LEU A 49 4.62 -20.87 -15.78
CA LEU A 49 6.06 -21.01 -16.02
C LEU A 49 6.90 -20.53 -14.82
N ASP A 50 6.27 -20.11 -13.74
CA ASP A 50 6.93 -19.53 -12.57
C ASP A 50 7.93 -18.43 -12.98
N VAL A 51 7.44 -17.43 -13.71
CA VAL A 51 8.19 -16.25 -14.16
C VAL A 51 7.36 -14.98 -13.97
N ARG A 52 8.00 -13.83 -14.02
CA ARG A 52 7.28 -12.55 -13.98
C ARG A 52 6.55 -12.28 -15.30
N ARG A 53 5.39 -11.65 -15.26
CA ARG A 53 4.60 -11.25 -16.43
C ARG A 53 5.44 -10.48 -17.46
N GLU A 54 6.35 -9.61 -16.98
CA GLU A 54 7.25 -8.84 -17.84
C GLU A 54 8.19 -9.71 -18.67
N SER A 55 8.53 -10.90 -18.16
CA SER A 55 9.34 -11.89 -18.91
C SER A 55 8.55 -12.41 -20.11
N VAL A 56 7.30 -12.81 -19.93
CA VAL A 56 6.42 -13.26 -21.02
C VAL A 56 6.19 -12.12 -22.01
N THR A 57 5.95 -10.90 -21.53
CA THR A 57 5.81 -9.71 -22.38
C THR A 57 7.07 -9.48 -23.23
N SER A 58 8.26 -9.67 -22.65
CA SER A 58 9.54 -9.53 -23.33
C SER A 58 9.78 -10.62 -24.38
N TRP A 59 9.39 -11.86 -24.08
CA TRP A 59 9.50 -13.00 -25.00
C TRP A 59 8.54 -12.87 -26.20
N GLU A 60 7.32 -12.39 -25.99
CA GLU A 60 6.33 -12.11 -27.05
C GLU A 60 6.66 -10.85 -27.87
N ALA A 61 7.51 -10.00 -27.37
CA ALA A 61 8.02 -8.84 -28.10
C ALA A 61 9.36 -9.09 -28.79
N GLY A 62 9.94 -10.29 -28.66
CA GLY A 62 11.24 -10.65 -29.23
C GLY A 62 12.45 -9.95 -28.59
N ARG A 63 12.26 -9.28 -27.43
CA ARG A 63 13.33 -8.53 -26.76
C ARG A 63 14.29 -9.42 -25.99
N THR A 64 13.78 -10.55 -25.48
CA THR A 64 14.55 -11.58 -24.78
C THR A 64 13.96 -12.94 -25.08
N GLU A 65 14.74 -14.00 -24.86
CA GLU A 65 14.24 -15.38 -24.91
C GLU A 65 14.31 -16.04 -23.54
N PRO A 66 13.41 -17.02 -23.27
CA PRO A 66 13.48 -17.81 -22.06
C PRO A 66 14.76 -18.66 -22.07
N ARG A 67 15.36 -18.86 -20.89
CA ARG A 67 16.53 -19.71 -20.67
C ARG A 67 16.09 -21.07 -20.11
N PRO A 68 16.87 -22.15 -20.29
CA PRO A 68 16.61 -23.41 -19.61
C PRO A 68 16.50 -23.25 -18.08
N PRO A 69 15.63 -23.99 -17.38
CA PRO A 69 14.66 -24.97 -17.90
C PRO A 69 13.36 -24.37 -18.45
N LYS A 70 13.09 -23.07 -18.22
CA LYS A 70 11.84 -22.39 -18.60
C LYS A 70 11.62 -22.36 -20.12
N ARG A 71 12.69 -22.46 -20.96
CA ARG A 71 12.61 -22.51 -22.43
C ARG A 71 11.82 -23.75 -22.89
N ALA A 72 12.17 -24.92 -22.36
CA ALA A 72 11.51 -26.17 -22.72
C ALA A 72 10.03 -26.17 -22.34
N ALA A 73 9.72 -25.70 -21.12
CA ALA A 73 8.34 -25.59 -20.63
C ALA A 73 7.51 -24.60 -21.48
N TYR A 74 8.10 -23.49 -21.91
CA TYR A 74 7.43 -22.51 -22.77
C TYR A 74 7.20 -23.04 -24.19
N LEU A 75 8.16 -23.74 -24.77
CA LEU A 75 8.03 -24.43 -26.05
C LEU A 75 6.87 -25.45 -26.01
N ARG A 76 6.87 -26.33 -25.00
CA ARG A 76 5.80 -27.32 -24.80
C ARG A 76 4.40 -26.68 -24.71
N LEU A 77 4.30 -25.52 -24.03
CA LEU A 77 3.05 -24.77 -24.00
C LEU A 77 2.66 -24.27 -25.40
N LEU A 78 3.60 -23.67 -26.16
CA LEU A 78 3.33 -23.11 -27.48
C LEU A 78 2.95 -24.18 -28.47
N ASP A 79 3.58 -25.36 -28.47
CA ASP A 79 3.26 -26.50 -29.30
C ASP A 79 1.86 -27.04 -28.99
N GLY A 80 1.51 -27.18 -27.73
CA GLY A 80 0.16 -27.56 -27.31
C GLY A 80 -0.91 -26.56 -27.74
N LEU A 81 -0.58 -25.27 -27.77
CA LEU A 81 -1.47 -24.24 -28.28
C LEU A 81 -1.55 -24.22 -29.81
N ALA A 82 -0.44 -24.45 -30.51
CA ALA A 82 -0.42 -24.54 -31.98
C ALA A 82 -1.26 -25.72 -32.50
N ALA A 83 -1.20 -26.87 -31.82
CA ALA A 83 -2.03 -28.04 -32.15
C ALA A 83 -3.55 -27.76 -32.00
N ARG A 84 -3.94 -26.90 -31.10
CA ARG A 84 -5.35 -26.53 -30.84
C ARG A 84 -5.85 -25.32 -31.63
N HIS A 85 -4.94 -24.44 -32.02
CA HIS A 85 -5.23 -23.20 -32.74
C HIS A 85 -4.32 -23.05 -33.98
N PRO A 86 -4.46 -23.90 -35.00
CA PRO A 86 -3.62 -23.84 -36.21
C PRO A 86 -3.78 -22.48 -36.91
N ALA A 87 -2.71 -22.01 -37.54
CA ALA A 87 -2.77 -20.81 -38.36
C ALA A 87 -3.73 -20.98 -39.52
N PRO A 88 -4.54 -19.99 -39.90
CA PRO A 88 -5.35 -20.07 -41.09
C PRO A 88 -4.43 -20.24 -42.32
N GLN A 89 -4.62 -21.33 -43.05
CA GLN A 89 -3.89 -21.54 -44.30
C GLN A 89 -4.29 -20.49 -45.34
N PRO A 90 -3.36 -19.90 -46.08
CA PRO A 90 -3.69 -19.03 -47.18
C PRO A 90 -4.42 -19.87 -48.25
N VAL A 91 -5.66 -19.52 -48.59
CA VAL A 91 -6.43 -20.10 -49.65
C VAL A 91 -5.72 -19.80 -50.96
N ALA A 92 -5.20 -20.83 -51.60
CA ALA A 92 -4.61 -20.75 -52.94
C ALA A 92 -5.72 -20.39 -53.94
N THR A 93 -5.64 -19.25 -54.56
CA THR A 93 -6.44 -18.83 -55.69
C THR A 93 -5.79 -19.40 -56.97
N PRO A 94 -6.55 -20.06 -57.90
CA PRO A 94 -5.99 -20.53 -59.17
C PRO A 94 -5.73 -19.34 -60.09
N GLY A 95 -4.56 -19.34 -60.70
CA GLY A 95 -4.08 -18.31 -61.59
C GLY A 95 -4.61 -18.31 -62.99
N GLY A 96 -4.44 -17.18 -63.67
CA GLY A 96 -4.50 -17.01 -65.15
C GLY A 96 -4.93 -15.59 -65.51
N PRO A 97 -4.52 -15.05 -66.68
CA PRO A 97 -3.42 -14.14 -66.83
C PRO A 97 -3.83 -12.74 -67.34
N ASP A 98 -2.85 -11.83 -67.22
CA ASP A 98 -2.60 -10.58 -67.99
C ASP A 98 -3.73 -9.59 -68.31
N GLU A 99 -3.64 -8.38 -67.90
CA GLU A 99 -3.28 -7.22 -68.74
C GLU A 99 -3.44 -5.87 -67.98
N ALA A 100 -2.72 -4.91 -68.45
CA ALA A 100 -2.34 -3.65 -67.92
C ALA A 100 -3.46 -2.59 -67.90
N ALA A 101 -3.14 -1.51 -67.22
CA ALA A 101 -3.46 -0.09 -67.49
C ALA A 101 -4.52 0.61 -66.66
N GLU A 102 -4.01 1.55 -65.91
CA GLU A 102 -4.37 3.00 -65.84
C GLU A 102 -5.68 3.51 -65.23
N LEU A 103 -5.45 4.40 -64.31
CA LEU A 103 -6.05 5.73 -64.12
C LEU A 103 -7.41 5.95 -63.40
N SER A 104 -7.27 6.63 -62.28
CA SER A 104 -8.00 7.82 -61.92
C SER A 104 -9.39 7.81 -61.25
N ALA A 105 -9.42 8.53 -60.17
CA ALA A 105 -10.46 9.46 -59.72
C ALA A 105 -11.61 9.00 -58.82
N HIS A 106 -11.62 9.55 -57.62
CA HIS A 106 -12.80 9.86 -56.75
C HIS A 106 -13.88 10.66 -57.50
N PRO A 107 -15.15 10.89 -56.99
CA PRO A 107 -15.54 10.96 -55.58
C PRO A 107 -17.00 10.56 -55.20
N ALA A 108 -17.19 10.55 -53.87
CA ALA A 108 -18.38 11.04 -53.14
C ALA A 108 -19.77 10.37 -53.22
N GLY A 109 -20.32 10.14 -52.03
CA GLY A 109 -21.70 10.49 -51.79
C GLY A 109 -22.64 9.43 -51.28
N GLY A 110 -23.17 9.58 -50.06
CA GLY A 110 -24.56 9.26 -49.80
C GLY A 110 -24.86 8.11 -48.83
N SER A 111 -25.03 8.44 -47.55
CA SER A 111 -26.07 7.81 -46.73
C SER A 111 -27.46 8.23 -47.22
N PRO A 112 -28.58 7.51 -46.97
CA PRO A 112 -29.16 7.45 -45.62
C PRO A 112 -30.01 6.19 -45.27
N SER A 113 -30.10 5.98 -43.96
CA SER A 113 -31.32 5.87 -43.13
C SER A 113 -32.43 4.85 -43.38
N ALA A 114 -32.84 4.28 -42.27
CA ALA A 114 -34.20 4.00 -41.77
C ALA A 114 -34.70 2.54 -41.90
N SER A 115 -34.84 1.93 -40.80
CA SER A 115 -36.03 1.73 -39.95
C SER A 115 -36.83 0.46 -40.14
N SER A 116 -37.25 -0.08 -39.01
CA SER A 116 -38.49 -0.72 -38.61
C SER A 116 -38.47 -2.28 -38.71
N SER A 117 -38.64 -2.96 -37.62
CA SER A 117 -39.78 -3.09 -36.72
C SER A 117 -40.45 -4.47 -36.81
N ALA A 118 -40.73 -5.02 -35.62
CA ALA A 118 -41.80 -5.93 -35.24
C ALA A 118 -41.59 -7.43 -35.58
N ALA A 119 -41.79 -8.36 -34.73
CA ALA A 119 -42.50 -8.64 -33.51
C ALA A 119 -42.99 -10.11 -33.56
N VAL A 120 -43.00 -10.76 -32.37
CA VAL A 120 -44.03 -11.71 -31.90
C VAL A 120 -44.05 -13.13 -32.49
N ALA A 121 -43.78 -14.16 -31.64
CA ALA A 121 -44.77 -15.01 -30.99
C ALA A 121 -44.13 -16.29 -30.40
N GLU A 122 -44.31 -16.49 -29.13
CA GLU A 122 -44.56 -17.77 -28.49
C GLU A 122 -45.94 -18.34 -28.96
N PRO A 123 -46.32 -19.62 -28.80
CA PRO A 123 -46.53 -20.25 -27.48
C PRO A 123 -46.44 -21.81 -27.36
N ALA A 124 -46.41 -22.22 -26.07
CA ALA A 124 -47.14 -23.30 -25.43
C ALA A 124 -46.74 -24.76 -25.70
N ALA A 125 -46.33 -25.46 -24.70
CA ALA A 125 -46.97 -26.21 -23.61
C ALA A 125 -47.61 -27.56 -23.99
N VAL A 126 -47.37 -28.58 -23.15
CA VAL A 126 -48.19 -29.68 -22.64
C VAL A 126 -47.28 -30.90 -22.35
N ALA A 127 -47.02 -31.29 -21.16
CA ALA A 127 -47.72 -32.01 -20.08
C ALA A 127 -47.28 -33.47 -19.93
N GLU A 128 -46.95 -33.79 -18.68
CA GLU A 128 -47.29 -34.95 -17.85
C GLU A 128 -47.03 -36.39 -18.31
N THR A 129 -46.34 -37.14 -17.44
CA THR A 129 -46.85 -38.15 -16.48
C THR A 129 -45.67 -38.82 -15.78
N ASP A 130 -45.56 -38.69 -14.47
CA ASP A 130 -45.99 -39.54 -13.34
C ASP A 130 -45.47 -41.02 -13.38
N ALA A 131 -44.71 -41.38 -12.33
CA ALA A 131 -44.77 -42.60 -11.58
C ALA A 131 -43.63 -42.79 -10.56
N THR A 132 -43.91 -42.54 -9.32
CA THR A 132 -43.26 -43.16 -8.14
C THR A 132 -43.67 -44.65 -8.03
N PRO A 133 -42.90 -45.56 -7.40
CA PRO A 133 -43.09 -45.79 -5.97
C PRO A 133 -41.84 -46.13 -5.12
N GLU A 134 -41.95 -45.76 -3.85
CA GLU A 134 -41.25 -46.30 -2.71
C GLU A 134 -41.74 -47.72 -2.35
N PRO A 135 -41.29 -48.30 -1.18
CA PRO A 135 -40.00 -48.48 -0.49
C PRO A 135 -39.78 -49.98 -0.13
N VAL A 136 -38.58 -50.35 0.36
CA VAL A 136 -38.46 -51.55 1.24
C VAL A 136 -37.37 -51.35 2.29
N THR A 137 -37.77 -51.46 3.51
CA THR A 137 -37.09 -51.61 4.81
C THR A 137 -36.36 -52.93 5.00
N ALA A 138 -35.28 -52.96 5.78
CA ALA A 138 -35.06 -53.81 6.97
C ALA A 138 -33.58 -53.84 7.35
N GLN A 139 -33.24 -53.34 8.52
CA GLN A 139 -32.95 -53.95 9.81
C GLN A 139 -31.57 -54.64 9.91
N ALA A 140 -30.65 -54.03 10.66
CA ALA A 140 -30.27 -54.28 12.07
C ALA A 140 -29.37 -55.51 12.37
N ALA A 141 -28.26 -55.25 12.99
CA ALA A 141 -27.67 -55.87 14.20
C ALA A 141 -26.16 -55.53 14.30
N SER A 142 -25.73 -54.73 15.25
CA SER A 142 -25.37 -54.99 16.64
C SER A 142 -24.17 -55.97 16.83
N ALA A 143 -23.06 -55.45 17.29
CA ALA A 143 -22.34 -55.93 18.49
C ALA A 143 -20.95 -55.23 18.68
N ALA A 144 -20.81 -54.49 19.73
CA ALA A 144 -19.62 -54.39 20.55
C ALA A 144 -19.79 -55.40 21.70
N PRO A 145 -18.87 -55.68 22.61
CA PRO A 145 -17.65 -54.99 23.10
C PRO A 145 -16.47 -55.92 23.51
N ALA A 146 -15.33 -55.39 24.05
CA ALA A 146 -14.66 -55.74 25.29
C ALA A 146 -13.17 -55.28 25.23
N ALA A 147 -12.81 -54.39 25.99
CA ALA A 147 -12.21 -54.23 27.31
C ALA A 147 -10.82 -54.92 27.53
N ALA A 148 -9.92 -54.10 28.01
CA ALA A 148 -8.58 -54.25 28.52
C ALA A 148 -8.38 -55.37 29.54
N PRO A 149 -7.17 -55.71 30.11
CA PRO A 149 -6.43 -54.80 31.00
C PRO A 149 -4.90 -54.96 31.01
N PRO A 150 -4.20 -54.31 31.98
CA PRO A 150 -2.79 -53.88 31.93
C PRO A 150 -1.84 -54.82 32.70
N ILE A 151 -0.53 -54.62 32.53
CA ILE A 151 0.47 -55.13 33.50
C ILE A 151 1.58 -54.09 33.71
N GLU A 152 1.81 -53.87 34.98
CA GLU A 152 2.75 -52.99 35.67
C GLU A 152 4.15 -53.56 35.83
N HIS A 153 5.01 -52.65 36.27
CA HIS A 153 6.24 -52.74 37.13
C HIS A 153 7.55 -53.19 36.45
N SER A 154 8.68 -52.68 36.71
CA SER A 154 9.27 -51.93 37.84
C SER A 154 10.78 -51.76 37.56
N GLY A 155 11.36 -50.72 38.09
CA GLY A 155 12.75 -50.81 38.56
C GLY A 155 13.65 -49.61 38.28
N GLU A 156 13.63 -48.60 39.11
CA GLU A 156 14.79 -47.81 39.54
C GLU A 156 15.73 -48.68 40.47
N PRO A 157 16.98 -48.26 40.88
CA PRO A 157 17.66 -46.96 40.76
C PRO A 157 19.20 -47.09 40.58
N SER A 158 19.87 -45.98 40.43
CA SER A 158 21.12 -45.62 41.17
C SER A 158 22.10 -44.73 40.41
N SER A 159 22.23 -43.53 40.86
CA SER A 159 23.45 -42.69 40.75
C SER A 159 24.55 -43.24 41.69
N PRO A 160 25.85 -42.88 41.68
CA PRO A 160 26.30 -41.48 41.75
C PRO A 160 27.70 -41.11 41.15
N VAL A 161 27.90 -39.79 40.98
CA VAL A 161 29.10 -39.00 41.36
C VAL A 161 30.48 -39.29 40.76
N ARG A 162 31.05 -38.31 40.05
CA ARG A 162 32.26 -37.53 40.42
C ARG A 162 32.71 -36.52 39.38
N ARG A 163 32.79 -35.25 39.77
CA ARG A 163 33.86 -34.32 39.37
C ARG A 163 35.14 -34.69 40.09
N PRO A 164 36.37 -34.31 39.73
CA PRO A 164 36.87 -32.97 39.45
C PRO A 164 37.95 -32.96 38.34
N THR A 165 38.47 -31.86 37.85
CA THR A 165 39.49 -30.95 38.37
C THR A 165 39.98 -30.00 37.28
N GLU A 166 40.27 -28.83 37.72
CA GLU A 166 40.95 -27.73 37.01
C GLU A 166 42.30 -28.14 36.42
N GLN A 167 42.67 -27.56 35.27
CA GLN A 167 44.04 -27.12 35.02
C GLN A 167 44.10 -25.85 34.15
N LYS A 168 44.88 -25.03 34.65
CA LYS A 168 45.33 -23.67 34.49
C LYS A 168 46.18 -23.42 33.24
N ALA A 169 45.88 -22.31 32.57
CA ALA A 169 46.76 -21.36 31.93
C ALA A 169 47.89 -21.81 30.94
N THR A 170 47.80 -21.18 29.75
CA THR A 170 48.97 -20.35 29.32
C THR A 170 48.51 -19.29 28.27
N ARG A 171 48.95 -18.09 28.50
CA ARG A 171 48.88 -16.90 27.66
C ARG A 171 49.64 -17.14 26.34
N SER A 172 49.15 -16.67 25.22
CA SER A 172 49.98 -16.19 24.14
C SER A 172 49.35 -14.95 23.48
N ALA A 173 50.20 -14.03 23.17
CA ALA A 173 50.04 -12.62 22.91
C ALA A 173 49.35 -12.30 21.59
N ALA A 174 48.63 -11.19 21.58
CA ALA A 174 48.15 -10.46 20.41
C ALA A 174 49.30 -9.73 19.73
N PRO A 175 49.19 -9.41 18.41
CA PRO A 175 49.91 -8.32 17.84
C PRO A 175 49.04 -7.07 17.71
N GLU A 176 49.61 -6.03 18.21
CA GLU A 176 49.31 -4.62 18.15
C GLU A 176 49.17 -4.13 16.70
N VAL A 177 48.09 -3.46 16.32
CA VAL A 177 47.98 -2.69 15.08
C VAL A 177 47.91 -1.22 15.43
N ALA A 178 48.89 -0.52 14.92
CA ALA A 178 49.22 0.89 15.13
C ALA A 178 48.10 1.87 14.71
N HIS A 179 47.80 2.77 15.62
CA HIS A 179 47.07 4.00 15.35
C HIS A 179 47.89 4.98 14.48
N ARG A 180 47.27 5.48 13.44
CA ARG A 180 47.74 6.60 12.62
C ARG A 180 46.91 7.85 12.95
N PRO A 181 47.53 8.97 13.32
CA PRO A 181 46.81 10.19 13.69
C PRO A 181 46.36 11.02 12.48
N PRO A 182 45.32 11.87 12.60
CA PRO A 182 44.87 12.75 11.51
C PRO A 182 45.73 13.98 11.34
N PRO A 183 45.74 14.62 10.16
CA PRO A 183 46.62 15.74 9.86
C PRO A 183 46.07 17.04 10.49
N LYS A 184 47.00 17.78 11.07
CA LYS A 184 46.84 19.13 11.60
C LYS A 184 46.74 20.14 10.45
N THR A 185 45.69 21.00 10.47
CA THR A 185 45.72 22.26 9.73
C THR A 185 46.02 23.40 10.68
N GLY A 186 47.10 24.12 10.36
CA GLY A 186 47.52 25.30 11.10
C GLY A 186 46.81 26.59 10.63
N PRO A 187 46.97 27.67 11.38
CA PRO A 187 46.13 28.84 11.26
C PRO A 187 46.71 29.93 10.36
N ASN A 188 45.80 30.66 9.69
CA ASN A 188 46.22 31.93 9.07
C ASN A 188 45.43 33.10 9.70
N THR A 189 46.21 33.87 10.45
CA THR A 189 45.89 35.15 11.04
C THR A 189 45.84 36.24 10.00
N ARG A 190 44.82 37.12 10.02
CA ARG A 190 45.08 38.54 9.72
C ARG A 190 44.05 39.42 10.43
N ALA A 191 44.58 40.19 11.34
CA ALA A 191 43.92 41.27 12.10
C ALA A 191 43.62 42.49 11.20
N THR A 192 42.60 43.23 11.52
CA THR A 192 42.72 44.67 11.72
C THR A 192 41.46 45.24 12.43
N ARG A 193 41.78 46.18 13.26
CA ARG A 193 41.15 46.86 14.38
C ARG A 193 40.16 47.98 13.98
N PRO A 194 39.66 48.77 14.96
CA PRO A 194 38.26 49.20 15.05
C PRO A 194 38.10 50.72 14.78
N ASN A 195 36.83 51.16 14.76
CA ASN A 195 36.61 52.59 15.04
C ASN A 195 35.30 52.82 15.85
N THR A 196 35.54 53.50 16.95
CA THR A 196 34.65 54.13 17.88
C THR A 196 34.08 55.45 17.38
N ARG A 197 32.86 55.81 17.85
CA ARG A 197 32.50 57.09 18.48
C ARG A 197 30.98 57.25 18.61
N THR A 198 30.51 57.30 19.86
CA THR A 198 29.99 58.44 20.66
C THR A 198 28.79 59.15 20.04
N GLY A 199 27.66 59.15 20.70
CA GLY A 199 27.16 59.85 21.86
C GLY A 199 25.95 60.65 21.46
N THR A 200 24.89 60.71 22.13
CA THR A 200 24.52 61.67 23.12
C THR A 200 23.07 61.50 23.58
N LYS A 201 22.90 61.84 24.85
CA LYS A 201 21.70 61.93 25.67
C LYS A 201 20.69 62.98 25.21
N SER A 202 19.37 62.79 25.60
CA SER A 202 18.60 63.79 26.38
C SER A 202 17.22 63.23 26.70
N THR A 203 16.88 62.98 27.92
CA THR A 203 16.04 63.64 28.94
C THR A 203 14.58 63.91 28.56
N ALA A 204 13.67 63.20 29.28
CA ALA A 204 12.75 63.49 30.34
C ALA A 204 11.53 64.40 30.02
N THR A 205 10.33 63.99 30.35
CA THR A 205 9.58 64.40 31.49
C THR A 205 8.15 63.85 31.59
N THR A 206 7.83 63.20 32.66
CA THR A 206 6.61 63.13 33.52
C THR A 206 5.20 63.40 33.00
N GLY A 207 4.30 62.48 33.44
CA GLY A 207 2.85 62.71 33.57
C GLY A 207 2.10 61.49 34.04
N ALA A 208 1.56 61.59 35.23
CA ALA A 208 0.96 60.58 36.08
C ALA A 208 -0.43 60.06 35.65
N GLY A 209 -0.75 58.83 36.07
CA GLY A 209 -2.03 58.54 36.72
C GLY A 209 -2.93 57.46 36.05
N ALA A 210 -3.02 56.34 36.71
CA ALA A 210 -4.20 55.56 37.07
C ALA A 210 -4.19 54.08 36.72
N THR A 211 -4.29 53.33 37.72
CA THR A 211 -4.42 51.92 38.01
C THR A 211 -5.44 51.16 37.17
N ALA A 212 -5.01 50.01 36.57
CA ALA A 212 -5.80 48.78 36.48
C ALA A 212 -4.89 47.57 36.30
N LYS A 213 -5.21 46.48 36.99
CA LYS A 213 -4.46 45.28 37.27
C LYS A 213 -4.40 44.30 36.05
N PRO A 214 -3.45 43.34 35.99
CA PRO A 214 -2.83 42.92 34.76
C PRO A 214 -3.42 41.65 34.19
N THR A 215 -3.59 41.60 32.87
CA THR A 215 -3.73 40.42 32.05
C THR A 215 -2.39 40.09 31.38
N ALA A 216 -2.09 38.82 31.33
CA ALA A 216 -0.82 38.23 30.95
C ALA A 216 -0.24 38.77 29.63
N LYS A 217 1.04 39.08 29.66
CA LYS A 217 1.88 39.47 28.54
C LYS A 217 2.18 38.28 27.62
N PRO A 218 2.03 38.37 26.32
CA PRO A 218 2.68 37.43 25.43
C PRO A 218 4.13 37.85 25.24
N THR A 219 5.04 36.94 25.50
CA THR A 219 6.48 37.07 25.25
C THR A 219 6.76 37.20 23.78
N THR A 220 7.14 38.36 23.34
CA THR A 220 7.69 38.61 21.99
C THR A 220 9.09 38.04 21.89
N GLY A 221 9.19 36.84 21.27
CA GLY A 221 10.43 36.33 20.68
C GLY A 221 10.64 37.02 19.35
N ALA A 222 11.79 37.70 19.17
CA ALA A 222 12.22 38.28 17.93
C ALA A 222 12.41 37.15 16.90
N GLY A 223 11.41 36.94 16.07
CA GLY A 223 11.44 36.09 14.90
C GLY A 223 11.02 36.94 13.71
N THR A 224 11.83 36.88 12.63
CA THR A 224 11.57 37.35 11.30
C THR A 224 10.08 37.59 11.04
N THR A 225 9.72 38.81 10.67
CA THR A 225 8.39 39.21 10.22
C THR A 225 7.93 38.28 9.09
N ALA A 226 7.25 37.19 9.44
CA ALA A 226 6.46 36.46 8.49
C ALA A 226 5.37 37.41 8.00
N THR A 227 5.39 37.79 6.74
CA THR A 227 4.32 38.51 6.08
C THR A 227 3.01 37.80 6.44
N ALA A 228 2.01 38.55 6.92
CA ALA A 228 0.70 37.97 7.20
C ALA A 228 0.22 37.20 5.96
N PRO A 229 -0.36 36.01 6.14
CA PRO A 229 -0.82 35.21 5.00
C PRO A 229 -1.85 36.01 4.20
N ASP A 230 -1.73 35.98 2.88
CA ASP A 230 -2.70 36.62 1.99
C ASP A 230 -4.04 35.87 2.10
N PRO A 231 -5.12 36.53 2.52
CA PRO A 231 -6.43 35.90 2.71
C PRO A 231 -6.98 35.28 1.42
N ARG A 232 -6.52 35.69 0.25
CA ARG A 232 -6.89 35.11 -1.04
C ARG A 232 -6.53 33.63 -1.18
N PHE A 233 -5.51 33.17 -0.44
CA PHE A 233 -5.00 31.80 -0.52
C PHE A 233 -5.15 31.02 0.78
N ALA A 234 -6.19 31.35 1.58
CA ALA A 234 -6.44 30.71 2.86
C ALA A 234 -6.60 29.19 2.78
N HIS A 235 -7.07 28.66 1.65
CA HIS A 235 -7.30 27.24 1.39
C HIS A 235 -6.18 26.57 0.58
N GLY A 236 -5.02 27.20 0.47
CA GLY A 236 -3.86 26.66 -0.24
C GLY A 236 -3.37 27.54 -1.37
N PRO A 237 -2.06 27.52 -1.64
CA PRO A 237 -1.43 28.34 -2.68
C PRO A 237 -1.54 27.65 -4.05
N ILE A 238 -2.74 27.37 -4.53
CA ILE A 238 -3.03 26.54 -5.70
C ILE A 238 -3.59 27.42 -6.82
N ALA A 239 -3.06 27.25 -8.03
CA ALA A 239 -3.60 27.80 -9.25
C ALA A 239 -3.64 26.73 -10.34
N VAL A 240 -4.80 26.53 -10.99
CA VAL A 240 -4.95 25.70 -12.18
C VAL A 240 -4.86 26.62 -13.39
N LEU A 241 -3.76 26.51 -14.13
CA LEU A 241 -3.48 27.33 -15.31
C LEU A 241 -4.03 26.65 -16.56
N ASP A 242 -4.83 27.37 -17.32
CA ASP A 242 -5.38 26.91 -18.59
C ASP A 242 -4.69 27.55 -19.81
N GLY A 243 -5.03 27.07 -21.01
CA GLY A 243 -4.41 27.44 -22.27
C GLY A 243 -4.58 28.92 -22.66
N ASP A 244 -5.66 29.54 -22.25
CA ASP A 244 -5.95 30.98 -22.48
C ASP A 244 -5.17 31.94 -21.55
N GLY A 245 -4.44 31.38 -20.55
CA GLY A 245 -3.74 32.17 -19.54
C GLY A 245 -4.51 32.40 -18.25
N SER A 246 -5.77 31.97 -18.18
CA SER A 246 -6.54 32.02 -16.95
C SER A 246 -5.99 31.05 -15.89
N ALA A 247 -5.74 31.57 -14.70
CA ALA A 247 -5.25 30.79 -13.54
C ALA A 247 -6.35 30.74 -12.47
N TYR A 248 -7.04 29.62 -12.40
CA TYR A 248 -8.15 29.39 -11.47
C TYR A 248 -7.62 29.01 -10.08
N CYS A 249 -7.92 29.82 -9.09
CA CYS A 249 -7.51 29.61 -7.70
C CYS A 249 -8.67 29.11 -6.83
N VAL A 250 -8.35 28.60 -5.66
CA VAL A 250 -9.34 28.17 -4.68
C VAL A 250 -10.24 29.33 -4.26
N GLY A 251 -11.54 29.08 -4.12
CA GLY A 251 -12.52 30.10 -3.74
C GLY A 251 -13.05 30.98 -4.89
N GLY A 252 -12.84 30.57 -6.14
CA GLY A 252 -13.39 31.21 -7.33
C GLY A 252 -12.59 32.43 -7.83
N LEU A 253 -11.41 32.70 -7.24
CA LEU A 253 -10.50 33.73 -7.74
C LEU A 253 -9.87 33.26 -9.06
N VAL A 254 -9.95 34.10 -10.10
CA VAL A 254 -9.27 33.90 -11.37
C VAL A 254 -8.23 34.99 -11.54
N LEU A 255 -6.99 34.60 -11.82
CA LEU A 255 -5.90 35.54 -12.10
C LEU A 255 -5.46 35.37 -13.54
N ASP A 256 -4.94 36.45 -14.11
CA ASP A 256 -4.33 36.44 -15.42
C ASP A 256 -2.85 36.06 -15.32
N CYS A 257 -2.42 35.08 -16.13
CA CYS A 257 -1.03 34.63 -16.22
C CYS A 257 -0.53 34.82 -17.68
N PRO A 258 0.13 35.94 -17.98
CA PRO A 258 0.59 36.22 -19.34
C PRO A 258 1.84 35.42 -19.74
N ALA A 259 2.34 34.59 -18.86
CA ALA A 259 3.59 33.80 -19.04
C ALA A 259 3.47 32.83 -20.22
N ASP A 260 4.50 32.76 -21.05
CA ASP A 260 4.62 31.91 -22.24
C ASP A 260 5.66 30.81 -22.09
N ASP A 261 6.37 30.74 -20.94
CA ASP A 261 7.29 29.67 -20.60
C ASP A 261 7.31 29.37 -19.09
N ILE A 262 7.91 28.23 -18.72
CA ILE A 262 7.94 27.74 -17.33
C ILE A 262 8.65 28.72 -16.37
N VAL A 263 9.69 29.42 -16.81
CA VAL A 263 10.43 30.37 -15.97
C VAL A 263 9.57 31.59 -15.70
N ALA A 264 8.87 32.08 -16.72
CA ALA A 264 7.95 33.18 -16.59
C ALA A 264 6.77 32.84 -15.66
N VAL A 265 6.22 31.61 -15.73
CA VAL A 265 5.21 31.13 -14.76
C VAL A 265 5.78 31.10 -13.33
N VAL A 266 7.01 30.67 -13.13
CA VAL A 266 7.65 30.68 -11.79
C VAL A 266 7.78 32.10 -11.25
N GLU A 267 8.23 33.04 -12.05
CA GLU A 267 8.39 34.44 -11.64
C GLU A 267 7.02 35.10 -11.40
N TRP A 268 6.03 34.84 -12.26
CA TRP A 268 4.63 35.28 -12.07
C TRP A 268 4.05 34.76 -10.75
N ALA A 269 4.16 33.45 -10.49
CA ALA A 269 3.62 32.82 -9.29
C ALA A 269 4.20 33.42 -7.99
N LEU A 270 5.50 33.75 -7.99
CA LEU A 270 6.20 34.26 -6.81
C LEU A 270 6.10 35.78 -6.63
N ASN A 271 6.13 36.56 -7.73
CA ASN A 271 6.31 38.00 -7.66
C ASN A 271 5.04 38.79 -7.97
N GLU A 272 4.25 38.37 -8.99
CA GLU A 272 3.04 39.04 -9.44
C GLU A 272 1.79 38.52 -8.72
N ALA A 273 1.43 37.27 -8.95
CA ALA A 273 0.31 36.61 -8.29
C ALA A 273 0.52 36.46 -6.79
N LYS A 274 1.80 36.34 -6.37
CA LYS A 274 2.19 36.09 -4.97
C LYS A 274 1.42 34.94 -4.37
N LEU A 275 1.36 33.83 -5.10
CA LEU A 275 0.70 32.61 -4.68
C LEU A 275 1.37 32.14 -3.38
N GLY A 276 0.78 32.51 -2.26
CA GLY A 276 1.27 32.17 -0.94
C GLY A 276 0.14 31.97 0.03
N ALA A 277 0.23 30.97 0.85
CA ALA A 277 -0.76 30.70 1.89
C ALA A 277 -0.07 30.62 3.25
N SER A 278 -0.86 30.70 4.31
CA SER A 278 -0.41 30.26 5.64
C SER A 278 0.02 28.81 5.53
N ARG A 279 1.08 28.43 6.24
CA ARG A 279 1.38 27.02 6.41
C ARG A 279 0.26 26.34 7.16
N LEU A 280 -0.32 25.32 6.58
CA LEU A 280 -1.29 24.45 7.24
C LEU A 280 -0.62 23.67 8.38
N HIS A 281 0.66 23.33 8.21
CA HIS A 281 1.48 22.61 9.18
C HIS A 281 2.77 23.38 9.49
N ARG A 282 3.14 23.48 10.76
CA ARG A 282 4.26 24.30 11.26
C ARG A 282 5.58 24.08 10.49
N SER A 283 5.88 22.84 10.10
CA SER A 283 7.11 22.47 9.41
C SER A 283 6.86 22.06 7.95
N GLY A 284 5.64 22.20 7.44
CA GLY A 284 5.25 21.85 6.09
C GLY A 284 5.89 22.78 5.05
N LYS A 285 5.96 22.26 3.83
CA LYS A 285 6.30 23.01 2.63
C LYS A 285 5.04 23.41 1.85
N ASP A 286 3.92 23.24 2.46
CA ASP A 286 2.55 23.42 1.96
C ASP A 286 2.21 24.88 1.65
N ALA A 287 3.05 25.84 2.08
CA ALA A 287 2.97 27.23 1.68
C ALA A 287 3.65 27.55 0.34
N ASP A 288 4.46 26.65 -0.25
CA ASP A 288 5.05 26.85 -1.57
C ASP A 288 3.96 26.78 -2.65
N PRO A 289 3.92 27.68 -3.65
CA PRO A 289 2.96 27.64 -4.74
C PRO A 289 2.88 26.29 -5.47
N LEU A 290 1.66 25.85 -5.76
CA LEU A 290 1.35 24.75 -6.68
C LEU A 290 0.64 25.29 -7.91
N VAL A 291 1.28 25.17 -9.07
CA VAL A 291 0.67 25.50 -10.36
C VAL A 291 0.35 24.19 -11.10
N VAL A 292 -0.93 23.96 -11.34
CA VAL A 292 -1.42 22.80 -12.08
C VAL A 292 -1.59 23.21 -13.54
N LEU A 293 -1.00 22.46 -14.46
CA LEU A 293 -1.04 22.74 -15.88
C LEU A 293 -2.05 21.81 -16.56
N THR A 294 -3.09 22.39 -17.18
CA THR A 294 -3.95 21.64 -18.10
C THR A 294 -3.17 21.22 -19.35
N ALA A 295 -3.74 20.38 -20.20
CA ALA A 295 -3.11 19.98 -21.45
C ALA A 295 -2.85 21.21 -22.35
N ALA A 296 -3.83 22.12 -22.46
CA ALA A 296 -3.70 23.34 -23.24
C ALA A 296 -2.64 24.30 -22.66
N ALA A 297 -2.54 24.43 -21.33
CA ALA A 297 -1.49 25.23 -20.71
C ALA A 297 -0.10 24.61 -20.93
N ALA A 298 0.02 23.29 -20.85
CA ALA A 298 1.29 22.59 -21.09
C ALA A 298 1.77 22.81 -22.53
N GLU A 299 0.87 22.71 -23.52
CA GLU A 299 1.15 22.99 -24.94
C GLU A 299 1.59 24.44 -25.15
N ARG A 300 0.85 25.42 -24.60
CA ARG A 300 1.20 26.84 -24.67
C ARG A 300 2.60 27.11 -24.11
N LEU A 301 3.01 26.43 -23.06
CA LEU A 301 4.33 26.58 -22.42
C LEU A 301 5.44 25.77 -23.12
N GLY A 302 5.14 25.15 -24.27
CA GLY A 302 6.09 24.37 -25.06
C GLY A 302 6.50 23.04 -24.44
N LEU A 303 5.61 22.44 -23.66
CA LEU A 303 5.78 21.09 -23.12
C LEU A 303 5.14 20.05 -24.06
N PRO A 304 5.74 18.85 -24.24
CA PRO A 304 5.12 17.80 -25.06
C PRO A 304 3.83 17.26 -24.42
N ALA A 305 2.92 16.77 -25.26
CA ALA A 305 1.68 16.16 -24.79
C ALA A 305 1.94 14.89 -23.93
N GLU A 306 2.97 14.14 -24.26
CA GLU A 306 3.39 12.93 -23.52
C GLU A 306 4.90 12.95 -23.27
N LEU A 307 5.34 12.24 -22.24
CA LEU A 307 6.76 12.01 -21.98
C LEU A 307 7.25 10.82 -22.80
N GLU A 308 8.28 11.03 -23.62
CA GLU A 308 8.92 9.99 -24.44
C GLU A 308 9.57 8.90 -23.56
N ASP A 309 10.27 9.30 -22.51
CA ASP A 309 10.85 8.37 -21.53
C ASP A 309 9.82 7.95 -20.49
N ARG A 310 9.07 6.88 -20.81
CA ARG A 310 8.10 6.27 -19.89
C ARG A 310 8.75 5.62 -18.65
N ARG A 311 10.08 5.43 -18.62
CA ARG A 311 10.79 4.86 -17.47
C ARG A 311 11.37 5.94 -16.58
N GLY A 312 12.01 6.96 -17.16
CA GLY A 312 12.54 8.10 -16.43
C GLY A 312 11.46 9.07 -15.97
N LEU A 313 10.28 9.08 -16.62
CA LEU A 313 9.15 9.99 -16.35
C LEU A 313 9.58 11.44 -16.19
N ARG A 314 10.47 11.92 -17.09
CA ARG A 314 10.99 13.29 -17.07
C ARG A 314 11.41 13.73 -18.47
N LEU A 315 11.43 15.03 -18.68
CA LEU A 315 12.03 15.60 -19.87
C LEU A 315 13.56 15.36 -19.86
N PRO A 316 14.16 15.15 -21.03
CA PRO A 316 15.62 15.10 -21.16
C PRO A 316 16.27 16.43 -20.77
N ASP A 317 17.53 16.38 -20.32
CA ASP A 317 18.24 17.55 -19.79
C ASP A 317 18.53 18.61 -20.88
N ASP A 318 18.50 18.24 -22.16
CA ASP A 318 18.64 19.10 -23.33
C ASP A 318 17.32 19.71 -23.82
N HIS A 319 16.17 19.32 -23.25
CA HIS A 319 14.88 19.93 -23.61
C HIS A 319 14.88 21.43 -23.32
N LYS A 320 14.28 22.22 -24.23
CA LYS A 320 14.28 23.71 -24.19
C LYS A 320 13.80 24.26 -22.83
N ALA A 321 12.75 23.69 -22.25
CA ALA A 321 12.23 24.12 -20.95
C ALA A 321 13.25 23.89 -19.83
N VAL A 322 13.94 22.71 -19.78
CA VAL A 322 14.97 22.39 -18.78
C VAL A 322 16.17 23.32 -18.94
N GLN A 323 16.61 23.56 -20.18
CA GLN A 323 17.70 24.50 -20.46
C GLN A 323 17.36 25.95 -20.05
N ARG A 324 16.13 26.44 -20.30
CA ARG A 324 15.66 27.77 -19.86
C ARG A 324 15.72 27.89 -18.34
N ILE A 325 15.20 26.89 -17.60
CA ILE A 325 15.25 26.83 -16.13
C ILE A 325 16.70 26.96 -15.63
N THR A 326 17.62 26.20 -16.21
CA THR A 326 19.04 26.20 -15.82
C THR A 326 19.72 27.53 -16.16
N ARG A 327 19.47 28.10 -17.37
CA ARG A 327 20.04 29.42 -17.80
C ARG A 327 19.53 30.55 -16.90
N ALA A 328 18.29 30.49 -16.43
CA ALA A 328 17.71 31.45 -15.50
C ALA A 328 18.19 31.24 -14.04
N LYS A 329 19.16 30.35 -13.81
CA LYS A 329 19.72 30.01 -12.48
C LYS A 329 18.72 29.40 -11.50
N TRP A 330 17.63 28.83 -12.00
CA TRP A 330 16.76 27.96 -11.24
C TRP A 330 17.30 26.52 -11.25
N LYS A 331 16.88 25.72 -10.27
CA LYS A 331 17.29 24.33 -10.11
C LYS A 331 16.08 23.42 -10.13
N LEU A 332 16.25 22.21 -10.62
CA LEU A 332 15.33 21.09 -10.50
C LEU A 332 15.84 20.13 -9.42
N THR A 333 14.94 19.36 -8.83
CA THR A 333 15.32 18.24 -7.98
C THR A 333 15.94 17.13 -8.83
N ARG A 334 16.56 16.12 -8.19
CA ARG A 334 17.15 14.96 -8.90
C ARG A 334 16.16 14.23 -9.81
N ARG A 335 14.85 14.39 -9.57
CA ARG A 335 13.79 13.80 -10.41
C ARG A 335 13.60 14.53 -11.74
N GLY A 336 14.27 15.66 -11.98
CA GLY A 336 14.14 16.43 -13.21
C GLY A 336 12.76 17.08 -13.35
N PHE A 337 12.40 17.39 -14.60
CA PHE A 337 11.11 17.96 -14.98
C PHE A 337 10.17 16.84 -15.47
N GLY A 338 9.45 16.22 -14.57
CA GLY A 338 8.46 15.15 -14.79
C GLY A 338 7.05 15.61 -14.46
N PRO A 339 6.10 14.69 -14.14
CA PRO A 339 4.71 15.04 -13.80
C PRO A 339 4.57 15.99 -12.60
N TRP A 340 5.51 15.93 -11.66
CA TRP A 340 5.53 16.77 -10.45
C TRP A 340 6.88 17.47 -10.30
N PRO A 341 7.28 18.38 -11.21
CA PRO A 341 8.57 19.04 -11.10
C PRO A 341 8.54 20.13 -10.03
N ARG A 342 9.67 20.31 -9.38
CA ARG A 342 9.88 21.39 -8.41
C ARG A 342 11.00 22.27 -8.91
N VAL A 343 10.67 23.54 -9.19
CA VAL A 343 11.60 24.56 -9.63
C VAL A 343 11.95 25.45 -8.46
N TYR A 344 13.22 25.53 -8.08
CA TYR A 344 13.65 26.24 -6.88
C TYR A 344 15.01 26.91 -7.02
N ARG A 345 15.28 27.88 -6.16
CA ARG A 345 16.59 28.48 -5.92
C ARG A 345 16.79 28.76 -4.43
N PRO A 346 18.01 29.11 -3.96
CA PRO A 346 18.23 29.46 -2.57
C PRO A 346 17.26 30.57 -2.10
N ALA A 347 16.86 30.48 -0.84
CA ALA A 347 15.99 31.50 -0.25
C ALA A 347 16.60 32.90 -0.36
N ARG A 348 15.77 33.91 -0.67
CA ARG A 348 16.17 35.32 -0.75
C ARG A 348 15.45 36.10 0.35
N ALA A 349 16.20 36.84 1.15
CA ALA A 349 15.65 37.64 2.28
C ALA A 349 14.74 36.81 3.21
N GLY A 350 15.10 35.54 3.48
CA GLY A 350 14.31 34.62 4.32
C GLY A 350 13.07 34.03 3.63
N GLN A 351 12.74 34.45 2.43
CA GLN A 351 11.62 33.91 1.67
C GLN A 351 12.05 32.71 0.81
N ARG A 352 11.25 31.64 0.87
CA ARG A 352 11.45 30.49 0.00
C ARG A 352 11.21 30.88 -1.45
N GLN A 353 12.07 30.40 -2.32
CA GLN A 353 11.99 30.56 -3.77
C GLN A 353 11.76 29.17 -4.38
N CYS A 354 10.51 28.74 -4.42
CA CYS A 354 10.16 27.40 -4.88
C CYS A 354 8.72 27.40 -5.41
N VAL A 355 8.52 26.86 -6.63
CA VAL A 355 7.21 26.58 -7.22
C VAL A 355 7.16 25.10 -7.57
N GLN A 356 6.08 24.47 -7.16
CA GLN A 356 5.73 23.10 -7.51
C GLN A 356 4.79 23.13 -8.70
N PHE A 357 4.99 22.23 -9.66
CA PHE A 357 4.04 22.03 -10.75
C PHE A 357 3.37 20.67 -10.65
N ALA A 358 2.19 20.57 -11.26
CA ALA A 358 1.51 19.31 -11.56
C ALA A 358 1.09 19.35 -13.02
N VAL A 359 1.66 18.48 -13.86
CA VAL A 359 1.41 18.46 -15.30
C VAL A 359 0.39 17.38 -15.59
N LEU A 360 -0.88 17.77 -15.85
CA LEU A 360 -1.99 16.83 -15.99
C LEU A 360 -1.82 15.83 -17.13
N PRO A 361 -1.41 16.24 -18.37
CA PRO A 361 -1.24 15.29 -19.46
C PRO A 361 -0.18 14.22 -19.19
N TRP A 362 0.71 14.43 -18.23
CA TRP A 362 1.71 13.44 -17.82
C TRP A 362 1.28 12.57 -16.63
N GLY A 363 0.00 12.61 -16.26
CA GLY A 363 -0.57 11.80 -15.18
C GLY A 363 -0.20 12.29 -13.78
N ALA A 364 -0.06 13.61 -13.58
CA ALA A 364 0.17 14.16 -12.24
C ALA A 364 -0.94 13.78 -11.26
N LEU A 365 -2.20 13.82 -11.71
CA LEU A 365 -3.35 13.31 -10.96
C LEU A 365 -3.73 11.93 -11.51
N ASP A 366 -3.06 10.88 -11.02
CA ASP A 366 -3.34 9.49 -11.38
C ASP A 366 -4.80 9.14 -11.06
N ALA A 367 -5.56 8.65 -12.05
CA ALA A 367 -6.97 8.30 -11.90
C ALA A 367 -7.23 7.26 -10.80
N ARG A 368 -6.30 6.33 -10.55
CA ARG A 368 -6.39 5.37 -9.42
C ARG A 368 -6.37 6.05 -8.06
N ALA A 369 -5.78 7.24 -7.95
CA ALA A 369 -5.68 7.98 -6.70
C ALA A 369 -6.69 9.13 -6.62
N TRP A 370 -7.02 9.75 -7.75
CA TRP A 370 -7.81 10.98 -7.82
C TRP A 370 -9.14 10.81 -8.58
N GLY A 371 -9.49 9.56 -8.99
CA GLY A 371 -10.67 9.32 -9.81
C GLY A 371 -10.65 10.18 -11.09
N SER A 372 -11.75 10.82 -11.40
CA SER A 372 -11.88 11.70 -12.57
C SER A 372 -11.37 13.13 -12.37
N ALA A 373 -10.72 13.46 -11.24
CA ALA A 373 -10.33 14.86 -10.93
C ALA A 373 -9.52 15.53 -12.03
N GLY A 374 -8.62 14.81 -12.70
CA GLY A 374 -7.80 15.34 -13.80
C GLY A 374 -8.58 15.74 -15.04
N GLN A 375 -9.87 15.39 -15.13
CA GLN A 375 -10.79 15.72 -16.23
C GLN A 375 -11.78 16.85 -15.89
N LEU A 376 -11.79 17.30 -14.63
CA LEU A 376 -12.68 18.37 -14.18
C LEU A 376 -12.33 19.71 -14.84
N PRO A 377 -13.31 20.61 -15.05
CA PRO A 377 -13.05 21.98 -15.45
C PRO A 377 -12.06 22.67 -14.48
N PRO A 378 -11.19 23.59 -14.95
CA PRO A 378 -10.13 24.17 -14.13
C PRO A 378 -10.59 24.79 -12.81
N ALA A 379 -11.73 25.46 -12.79
CA ALA A 379 -12.31 26.07 -11.58
C ALA A 379 -12.73 25.01 -10.56
N GLU A 380 -13.33 23.92 -11.01
CA GLU A 380 -13.75 22.81 -10.15
C GLU A 380 -12.55 22.00 -9.64
N LEU A 381 -11.58 21.77 -10.50
CA LEU A 381 -10.31 21.14 -10.10
C LEU A 381 -9.60 21.97 -9.03
N ALA A 382 -9.59 23.30 -9.14
CA ALA A 382 -9.02 24.17 -8.11
C ALA A 382 -9.75 24.00 -6.77
N ARG A 383 -11.08 23.87 -6.78
CA ARG A 383 -11.90 23.59 -5.59
C ARG A 383 -11.50 22.24 -4.95
N VAL A 384 -11.49 21.17 -5.75
CA VAL A 384 -11.15 19.82 -5.30
C VAL A 384 -9.76 19.75 -4.66
N LEU A 385 -8.77 20.37 -5.31
CA LEU A 385 -7.40 20.42 -4.77
C LEU A 385 -7.32 21.29 -3.50
N GLY A 386 -8.13 22.36 -3.42
CA GLY A 386 -8.23 23.19 -2.22
C GLY A 386 -8.85 22.47 -1.03
N ASP A 387 -9.92 21.70 -1.27
CA ASP A 387 -10.57 20.88 -0.25
C ASP A 387 -9.61 19.82 0.30
N TYR A 388 -8.88 19.13 -0.60
CA TYR A 388 -7.83 18.21 -0.19
C TYR A 388 -6.72 18.93 0.59
N ALA A 389 -6.23 20.06 0.10
CA ALA A 389 -5.14 20.80 0.75
C ALA A 389 -5.51 21.28 2.15
N THR A 390 -6.74 21.72 2.34
CA THR A 390 -7.27 22.16 3.65
C THR A 390 -7.37 21.01 4.64
N ARG A 391 -7.79 19.85 4.17
CA ARG A 391 -8.02 18.67 5.02
C ARG A 391 -6.76 17.86 5.29
N VAL A 392 -5.84 17.80 4.31
CA VAL A 392 -4.63 16.96 4.37
C VAL A 392 -3.38 17.81 4.29
N ILE A 393 -2.95 18.20 3.11
CA ILE A 393 -1.79 19.05 2.81
C ILE A 393 -1.84 19.46 1.34
N THR A 394 -1.30 20.63 0.96
CA THR A 394 -1.11 20.97 -0.45
C THR A 394 -0.35 19.85 -1.17
N PRO A 395 -0.86 19.28 -2.27
CA PRO A 395 -0.23 18.16 -2.97
C PRO A 395 1.24 18.45 -3.34
N ARG A 396 2.14 17.49 -3.08
CA ARG A 396 3.58 17.62 -3.29
C ARG A 396 4.16 16.59 -4.26
N GLY A 397 3.32 15.85 -4.91
CA GLY A 397 3.61 14.72 -5.74
C GLY A 397 2.42 13.78 -5.74
N SER A 398 2.64 12.48 -5.95
CA SER A 398 1.57 11.49 -5.75
C SER A 398 1.00 11.56 -4.33
N THR A 399 -0.20 11.03 -4.14
CA THR A 399 -0.85 10.90 -2.82
C THR A 399 0.05 10.19 -1.79
N ALA A 400 0.82 9.21 -2.23
CA ALA A 400 1.81 8.53 -1.38
C ALA A 400 2.91 9.48 -0.88
N VAL A 401 3.39 10.41 -1.73
CA VAL A 401 4.35 11.45 -1.32
C VAL A 401 3.68 12.44 -0.37
N SER A 402 2.43 12.83 -0.64
CA SER A 402 1.66 13.73 0.25
C SER A 402 1.47 13.12 1.63
N GLY A 403 1.18 11.80 1.72
CA GLY A 403 1.06 11.09 3.00
C GLY A 403 2.34 11.09 3.82
N LEU A 404 3.49 10.91 3.18
CA LEU A 404 4.81 10.95 3.83
C LEU A 404 5.21 12.38 4.26
N GLU A 405 4.96 13.38 3.40
CA GLU A 405 5.19 14.80 3.73
C GLU A 405 4.29 15.26 4.90
N LEU A 406 3.06 14.75 4.97
CA LEU A 406 2.16 14.99 6.11
C LEU A 406 2.73 14.42 7.42
N MET A 407 3.25 13.17 7.43
CA MET A 407 3.94 12.60 8.60
C MET A 407 5.06 13.52 9.07
N THR A 408 5.90 13.97 8.12
CA THR A 408 7.02 14.87 8.41
C THR A 408 6.58 16.26 8.85
N ALA A 409 5.49 16.79 8.31
CA ALA A 409 4.94 18.10 8.69
C ALA A 409 4.39 18.10 10.12
N LEU A 410 3.71 17.02 10.51
CA LEU A 410 3.13 16.88 11.85
C LEU A 410 4.17 16.48 12.92
N ARG A 411 5.19 15.72 12.53
CA ARG A 411 6.30 15.28 13.38
C ARG A 411 7.64 15.60 12.70
N PRO A 412 8.02 16.90 12.67
CA PRO A 412 9.27 17.30 12.01
C PRO A 412 10.49 16.72 12.75
N PRO A 413 11.58 16.37 12.04
CA PRO A 413 12.77 15.81 12.65
C PRO A 413 13.47 16.80 13.61
N THR A 414 13.31 18.09 13.38
CA THR A 414 14.00 19.12 14.17
C THR A 414 13.07 20.26 14.59
N ARG A 415 13.45 20.92 15.67
CA ARG A 415 12.83 22.17 16.17
C ARG A 415 13.89 23.18 16.53
N ALA A 416 13.50 24.45 16.61
CA ALA A 416 14.37 25.49 17.17
C ALA A 416 14.51 25.27 18.69
N VAL A 417 15.72 25.16 19.16
CA VAL A 417 16.08 25.08 20.58
C VAL A 417 17.13 26.16 20.91
N LYS A 418 17.15 26.67 22.14
CA LYS A 418 18.23 27.55 22.57
C LYS A 418 19.43 26.69 22.99
N ASP A 419 20.60 27.02 22.48
CA ASP A 419 21.85 26.41 22.93
C ASP A 419 22.19 26.95 24.32
N PRO A 420 22.34 26.08 25.33
CA PRO A 420 22.64 26.55 26.70
C PRO A 420 23.97 27.31 26.84
N ARG A 421 24.91 27.10 25.91
CA ARG A 421 26.25 27.69 25.96
C ARG A 421 26.33 29.06 25.28
N SER A 422 25.62 29.21 24.15
CA SER A 422 25.72 30.42 23.32
C SER A 422 24.47 31.30 23.37
N ASP A 423 23.40 30.86 24.05
CA ASP A 423 22.04 31.47 24.04
C ASP A 423 21.47 31.69 22.61
N ALA A 424 22.12 31.11 21.59
CA ALA A 424 21.71 31.19 20.19
C ALA A 424 20.63 30.16 19.90
N TRP A 425 19.74 30.50 18.96
CA TRP A 425 18.78 29.54 18.42
C TRP A 425 19.48 28.61 17.44
N VAL A 426 19.46 27.30 17.74
CA VAL A 426 20.01 26.22 16.89
C VAL A 426 18.93 25.22 16.54
N SER A 427 19.18 24.40 15.52
CA SER A 427 18.32 23.28 15.18
C SER A 427 18.62 22.10 16.10
N GLY A 428 17.66 21.72 16.94
CA GLY A 428 17.75 20.54 17.80
C GLY A 428 16.72 19.48 17.43
N ALA A 429 16.91 18.24 17.87
CA ALA A 429 15.99 17.14 17.65
C ALA A 429 14.59 17.43 18.23
N MET A 430 13.55 17.01 17.52
CA MET A 430 12.17 17.06 17.99
C MET A 430 11.83 15.76 18.73
N PRO A 431 11.53 15.80 20.04
CA PRO A 431 11.15 14.61 20.80
C PRO A 431 9.93 13.92 20.18
N GLY A 432 9.95 12.58 20.12
CA GLY A 432 8.87 11.78 19.56
C GLY A 432 8.75 11.81 18.02
N SER A 433 9.80 12.29 17.33
CA SER A 433 9.90 12.32 15.88
C SER A 433 11.04 11.43 15.38
N LEU A 434 10.98 11.04 14.12
CA LEU A 434 12.08 10.38 13.41
C LEU A 434 13.11 11.47 13.05
N THR A 435 14.25 11.48 13.72
CA THR A 435 15.21 12.60 13.67
C THR A 435 16.29 12.39 12.64
N GLU A 436 16.67 11.14 12.40
CA GLU A 436 17.74 10.75 11.47
C GLU A 436 17.41 9.46 10.71
N PRO A 437 18.01 9.24 9.53
CA PRO A 437 17.94 7.95 8.86
C PRO A 437 18.60 6.87 9.71
N VAL A 438 17.94 5.71 9.82
CA VAL A 438 18.47 4.52 10.49
C VAL A 438 18.44 3.33 9.54
N ASP A 439 19.47 2.50 9.58
CA ASP A 439 19.43 1.24 8.86
C ASP A 439 18.45 0.29 9.57
N PRO A 440 17.67 -0.50 8.82
CA PRO A 440 16.73 -1.45 9.39
C PRO A 440 17.47 -2.64 9.99
N ALA A 441 16.78 -3.40 10.82
CA ALA A 441 17.26 -4.74 11.15
C ALA A 441 17.25 -5.63 9.90
N PRO A 442 18.16 -6.64 9.82
CA PRO A 442 18.24 -7.51 8.64
C PRO A 442 16.92 -8.16 8.21
N PRO A 443 16.08 -8.69 9.13
CA PRO A 443 14.80 -9.30 8.74
C PRO A 443 13.78 -8.27 8.20
N GLU A 444 13.87 -6.99 8.60
CA GLU A 444 12.95 -5.92 8.19
C GLU A 444 13.25 -5.39 6.78
N ALA A 445 14.50 -5.52 6.35
CA ALA A 445 14.99 -4.94 5.11
C ALA A 445 14.49 -5.72 3.88
N PRO A 446 14.18 -5.06 2.76
CA PRO A 446 13.95 -5.73 1.48
C PRO A 446 15.27 -6.31 0.93
N ASP A 447 15.18 -7.29 0.03
CA ASP A 447 16.34 -8.02 -0.52
C ASP A 447 17.37 -7.09 -1.20
N GLU A 448 16.90 -5.98 -1.75
CA GLU A 448 17.77 -5.01 -2.41
C GLU A 448 18.58 -4.15 -1.43
N HIS A 449 18.28 -4.20 -0.13
CA HIS A 449 18.94 -3.32 0.85
C HIS A 449 20.39 -3.74 1.11
N PRO A 450 21.33 -2.78 1.28
CA PRO A 450 22.74 -3.09 1.55
C PRO A 450 22.98 -4.03 2.75
N VAL A 451 22.18 -3.91 3.79
CA VAL A 451 22.26 -4.77 4.99
C VAL A 451 22.01 -6.25 4.65
N VAL A 452 21.08 -6.54 3.74
CA VAL A 452 20.78 -7.89 3.26
C VAL A 452 21.85 -8.36 2.28
N ALA A 453 22.21 -7.53 1.32
CA ALA A 453 23.24 -7.84 0.32
C ALA A 453 24.62 -8.16 0.95
N ALA A 454 24.91 -7.60 2.12
CA ALA A 454 26.14 -7.90 2.87
C ALA A 454 26.12 -9.27 3.58
N ARG A 455 24.93 -9.83 3.85
CA ARG A 455 24.77 -11.10 4.59
C ARG A 455 24.50 -12.31 3.69
N HIS A 456 23.86 -12.08 2.55
CA HIS A 456 23.38 -13.15 1.67
C HIS A 456 24.03 -13.03 0.28
N PRO A 457 24.46 -14.16 -0.33
CA PRO A 457 24.95 -14.15 -1.69
C PRO A 457 23.84 -13.75 -2.68
N ARG A 458 24.22 -13.29 -3.86
CA ARG A 458 23.24 -12.95 -4.91
C ARG A 458 22.38 -14.14 -5.28
N GLY A 459 21.06 -13.92 -5.29
CA GLY A 459 20.08 -14.96 -5.65
C GLY A 459 19.65 -15.85 -4.48
N HIS A 460 20.16 -15.61 -3.29
CA HIS A 460 19.65 -16.27 -2.08
C HIS A 460 18.19 -15.88 -1.86
N GLN A 461 17.31 -16.86 -1.78
CA GLN A 461 15.93 -16.69 -1.38
C GLN A 461 15.84 -16.86 0.14
N ARG A 462 15.48 -15.79 0.83
CA ARG A 462 15.38 -15.81 2.28
C ARG A 462 14.18 -16.64 2.73
N THR A 463 14.43 -17.49 3.72
CA THR A 463 13.39 -18.28 4.41
C THR A 463 12.56 -17.42 5.37
N PRO A 464 11.39 -17.89 5.86
CA PRO A 464 10.65 -17.21 6.91
C PRO A 464 11.48 -16.89 8.16
N ALA A 465 12.48 -17.73 8.48
CA ALA A 465 13.43 -17.47 9.56
C ALA A 465 14.44 -16.35 9.27
N GLU A 466 14.45 -15.76 8.08
CA GLU A 466 15.37 -14.71 7.67
C GLU A 466 14.66 -13.40 7.30
N VAL A 467 13.31 -13.39 7.19
CA VAL A 467 12.51 -12.25 6.71
C VAL A 467 11.37 -11.94 7.67
N LEU A 468 11.17 -10.66 7.95
CA LEU A 468 9.94 -10.15 8.56
C LEU A 468 8.87 -9.98 7.48
N ASP A 469 7.98 -10.96 7.36
CA ASP A 469 6.89 -10.98 6.37
C ASP A 469 5.55 -10.58 7.00
N GLU A 470 5.42 -9.29 7.30
CA GLU A 470 4.17 -8.69 7.79
C GLU A 470 3.43 -8.02 6.63
N GLU A 471 2.66 -8.81 5.89
CA GLU A 471 1.78 -8.33 4.81
C GLU A 471 0.29 -8.55 5.19
N ALA A 472 -0.62 -7.96 4.44
CA ALA A 472 -2.06 -8.11 4.63
C ALA A 472 -2.52 -9.49 4.17
N PHE A 473 -3.68 -9.95 4.67
CA PHE A 473 -4.25 -11.23 4.25
C PHE A 473 -4.50 -11.31 2.74
N ASP A 474 -4.19 -12.48 2.17
CA ASP A 474 -4.71 -12.99 0.90
C ASP A 474 -4.99 -14.49 1.11
N TRP A 475 -6.18 -14.80 1.63
CA TRP A 475 -6.54 -16.13 2.10
C TRP A 475 -7.91 -16.56 1.59
N ILE A 476 -8.04 -17.83 1.25
CA ILE A 476 -9.30 -18.50 0.93
C ILE A 476 -9.44 -19.76 1.79
N ARG A 477 -10.65 -20.07 2.20
CA ARG A 477 -10.97 -21.32 2.89
C ARG A 477 -10.96 -22.48 1.90
N ASP A 478 -10.46 -23.63 2.32
CA ASP A 478 -10.64 -24.89 1.58
C ASP A 478 -12.14 -25.17 1.44
N PRO A 479 -12.70 -25.31 0.20
CA PRO A 479 -14.10 -25.59 -0.01
C PRO A 479 -14.58 -26.87 0.66
N GLN A 480 -13.71 -27.85 0.91
CA GLN A 480 -14.04 -29.08 1.64
C GLN A 480 -14.39 -28.84 3.13
N LEU A 481 -14.07 -27.67 3.67
CA LEU A 481 -14.42 -27.23 5.02
C LEU A 481 -15.73 -26.46 5.10
N LEU A 482 -16.48 -26.36 4.00
CA LEU A 482 -17.84 -25.80 4.04
C LEU A 482 -18.77 -26.76 4.77
N THR A 483 -19.54 -26.24 5.72
CA THR A 483 -20.51 -27.04 6.46
C THR A 483 -21.82 -27.21 5.66
N ASP A 484 -22.61 -28.24 5.98
CA ASP A 484 -23.92 -28.42 5.35
C ASP A 484 -24.81 -27.18 5.52
N ALA A 485 -24.74 -26.53 6.70
CA ALA A 485 -25.48 -25.29 6.96
C ALA A 485 -25.04 -24.14 6.05
N GLU A 486 -23.75 -24.02 5.79
CA GLU A 486 -23.22 -23.01 4.87
C GLU A 486 -23.61 -23.28 3.41
N CYS A 487 -23.69 -24.55 3.01
CA CYS A 487 -24.13 -24.96 1.67
C CYS A 487 -25.62 -24.67 1.40
N THR A 488 -26.42 -24.41 2.43
CA THR A 488 -27.85 -24.02 2.28
C THR A 488 -28.04 -22.50 2.16
N ARG A 489 -27.00 -21.68 2.38
CA ARG A 489 -27.05 -20.22 2.24
C ARG A 489 -27.29 -19.82 0.78
N LYS A 490 -27.75 -18.60 0.58
CA LYS A 490 -28.07 -18.09 -0.77
C LYS A 490 -26.98 -17.18 -1.34
N TYR A 491 -26.32 -16.44 -0.48
CA TYR A 491 -25.43 -15.35 -0.88
C TYR A 491 -24.04 -15.44 -0.24
N ALA A 492 -23.04 -14.96 -0.99
CA ALA A 492 -21.75 -14.58 -0.48
C ALA A 492 -21.73 -13.04 -0.37
N VAL A 493 -21.53 -12.54 0.85
CA VAL A 493 -21.60 -11.11 1.16
C VAL A 493 -20.23 -10.61 1.65
N GLY A 494 -19.68 -9.62 0.96
CA GLY A 494 -18.42 -8.96 1.30
C GLY A 494 -18.63 -7.77 2.23
N ILE A 495 -17.83 -7.69 3.27
CA ILE A 495 -17.69 -6.49 4.12
C ILE A 495 -16.26 -6.01 4.09
N ASP A 496 -16.05 -4.69 4.02
CA ASP A 496 -14.72 -4.08 3.93
C ASP A 496 -14.50 -3.09 5.08
N VAL A 497 -13.30 -3.13 5.68
CA VAL A 497 -12.94 -2.27 6.81
C VAL A 497 -12.50 -0.89 6.29
N ASN A 498 -13.25 0.14 6.63
CA ASN A 498 -12.92 1.51 6.26
C ASN A 498 -11.51 1.90 6.74
N THR A 499 -10.63 2.20 5.78
CA THR A 499 -9.27 2.69 6.03
C THR A 499 -8.52 1.88 7.12
N ALA A 500 -8.44 0.54 6.95
CA ALA A 500 -7.89 -0.38 7.96
C ALA A 500 -6.48 0.01 8.45
N PHE A 501 -5.57 0.40 7.55
CA PHE A 501 -4.22 0.83 7.94
C PHE A 501 -4.23 2.15 8.75
N LEU A 502 -5.18 3.04 8.48
CA LEU A 502 -5.36 4.24 9.29
C LEU A 502 -5.85 3.88 10.70
N ALA A 503 -6.85 2.99 10.78
CA ALA A 503 -7.35 2.49 12.07
C ALA A 503 -6.25 1.80 12.89
N ALA A 504 -5.37 1.02 12.22
CA ALA A 504 -4.23 0.34 12.84
C ALA A 504 -3.15 1.32 13.35
N ALA A 505 -2.99 2.47 12.71
CA ALA A 505 -2.03 3.50 13.14
C ALA A 505 -2.43 4.24 14.42
N ASN A 506 -3.69 4.12 14.85
CA ASN A 506 -4.20 4.80 16.04
C ASN A 506 -3.55 4.27 17.31
N ARG A 507 -2.84 5.12 18.04
CA ARG A 507 -2.12 4.81 19.30
C ARG A 507 -1.06 3.71 19.16
N LEU A 508 -0.63 3.40 17.93
CA LEU A 508 0.42 2.43 17.71
C LEU A 508 1.76 2.98 18.18
N VAL A 509 2.37 2.28 19.13
CA VAL A 509 3.73 2.58 19.59
C VAL A 509 4.71 1.95 18.61
N VAL A 510 5.58 2.78 18.04
CA VAL A 510 6.61 2.36 17.07
C VAL A 510 7.99 2.82 17.51
N GLY A 511 9.03 2.14 17.05
CA GLY A 511 10.40 2.54 17.32
C GLY A 511 10.74 3.89 16.68
N LEU A 512 11.57 4.70 17.35
CA LEU A 512 12.03 6.00 16.84
C LEU A 512 13.51 5.97 16.42
N GLY A 513 14.32 5.15 17.11
CA GLY A 513 15.76 5.01 16.89
C GLY A 513 16.18 3.74 16.14
N ALA A 514 17.50 3.49 16.11
CA ALA A 514 18.10 2.30 15.51
C ALA A 514 17.74 1.01 16.27
N PRO A 515 17.70 -0.15 15.60
CA PRO A 515 17.45 -1.44 16.24
C PRO A 515 18.67 -1.92 17.04
N VAL A 516 18.42 -2.62 18.16
CA VAL A 516 19.42 -3.28 18.99
C VAL A 516 19.13 -4.78 19.01
N HIS A 517 20.13 -5.60 18.68
CA HIS A 517 20.01 -7.04 18.71
C HIS A 517 20.09 -7.59 20.13
N VAL A 518 19.22 -8.53 20.50
CA VAL A 518 19.16 -9.18 21.80
C VAL A 518 18.92 -10.68 21.60
N SER A 519 19.74 -11.53 22.23
CA SER A 519 19.57 -12.97 22.24
C SER A 519 18.70 -13.41 23.41
N ALA A 520 17.79 -14.34 23.18
CA ALA A 520 16.86 -14.90 24.17
C ALA A 520 16.16 -13.84 25.06
N PRO A 521 15.53 -12.81 24.44
CA PRO A 521 14.86 -11.75 25.20
C PRO A 521 13.55 -12.23 25.83
N ALA A 522 13.21 -11.71 27.00
CA ALA A 522 11.83 -11.79 27.48
C ALA A 522 10.93 -10.88 26.60
N PHE A 523 9.75 -11.36 26.22
CA PHE A 523 8.83 -10.56 25.42
C PHE A 523 8.23 -9.41 26.24
N ASP A 524 8.30 -8.20 25.70
CA ASP A 524 7.62 -7.02 26.22
C ASP A 524 6.83 -6.32 25.10
N LYS A 525 5.49 -6.36 25.21
CA LYS A 525 4.59 -5.70 24.28
C LYS A 525 4.73 -4.17 24.19
N GLY A 526 5.36 -3.55 25.18
CA GLY A 526 5.63 -2.12 25.23
C GLY A 526 6.86 -1.70 24.42
N VAL A 527 7.70 -2.64 24.01
CA VAL A 527 8.92 -2.39 23.25
C VAL A 527 8.73 -2.80 21.79
N PRO A 528 8.68 -1.84 20.84
CA PRO A 528 8.63 -2.16 19.42
C PRO A 528 9.87 -2.90 18.95
N GLY A 529 9.68 -3.87 18.05
CA GLY A 529 10.77 -4.63 17.49
C GLY A 529 10.29 -5.74 16.56
N SER A 530 11.27 -6.51 16.08
CA SER A 530 11.09 -7.73 15.31
C SER A 530 11.62 -8.89 16.13
N TRP A 531 10.82 -9.94 16.30
CA TRP A 531 11.05 -11.06 17.21
C TRP A 531 11.09 -12.36 16.42
N LEU A 532 12.14 -13.15 16.58
CA LEU A 532 12.22 -14.53 16.07
C LEU A 532 11.61 -15.45 17.12
N ILE A 533 10.47 -16.04 16.78
CA ILE A 533 9.73 -16.91 17.72
C ILE A 533 8.98 -17.98 16.94
N ASP A 534 8.82 -19.14 17.55
CA ASP A 534 7.99 -20.22 17.02
C ASP A 534 6.54 -20.05 17.49
N LEU A 535 5.63 -19.83 16.54
CA LEU A 535 4.18 -19.73 16.75
C LEU A 535 3.43 -20.94 16.17
N SER A 536 4.13 -21.95 15.67
CA SER A 536 3.53 -23.14 15.05
C SER A 536 2.65 -23.97 16.00
N ALA A 537 2.89 -23.88 17.31
CA ALA A 537 2.12 -24.59 18.32
C ALA A 537 0.75 -23.97 18.62
N ILE A 538 0.47 -22.75 18.11
CA ILE A 538 -0.86 -22.12 18.26
C ILE A 538 -1.77 -22.62 17.14
N GLU A 539 -2.67 -23.54 17.50
CA GLU A 539 -3.68 -24.04 16.57
C GLU A 539 -4.95 -23.21 16.61
N THR A 540 -5.47 -22.87 15.43
CA THR A 540 -6.75 -22.19 15.22
C THR A 540 -7.71 -23.12 14.46
N ASP A 541 -9.00 -22.83 14.51
CA ASP A 541 -9.98 -23.53 13.68
C ASP A 541 -9.54 -23.52 12.21
N PRO A 542 -9.52 -24.68 11.52
CA PRO A 542 -9.05 -24.75 10.13
C PRO A 542 -9.89 -23.92 9.13
N ARG A 543 -11.11 -23.52 9.54
CA ARG A 543 -11.99 -22.61 8.79
C ARG A 543 -11.63 -21.13 8.98
N LEU A 544 -10.59 -20.80 9.79
CA LEU A 544 -10.03 -19.46 9.95
C LEU A 544 -8.60 -19.40 9.44
N PRO A 545 -8.17 -18.27 8.89
CA PRO A 545 -6.76 -18.08 8.59
C PRO A 545 -5.92 -18.02 9.86
N SER A 546 -4.69 -18.52 9.79
CA SER A 546 -3.69 -18.20 10.81
C SER A 546 -3.45 -16.69 10.85
N PRO A 547 -3.44 -16.05 12.04
CA PRO A 547 -3.13 -14.62 12.13
C PRO A 547 -1.64 -14.30 11.94
N PHE A 548 -0.79 -15.31 11.83
CA PHE A 548 0.66 -15.18 11.87
C PHE A 548 1.30 -15.09 10.47
N THR A 549 0.58 -15.44 9.43
CA THR A 549 1.05 -15.43 8.04
C THR A 549 0.10 -14.62 7.14
N PRO A 550 0.59 -14.02 6.06
CA PRO A 550 -0.27 -13.29 5.12
C PRO A 550 -1.23 -14.19 4.34
N ASP A 551 -0.80 -15.40 4.02
CA ASP A 551 -1.59 -16.42 3.31
C ASP A 551 -2.54 -17.20 4.23
N GLY A 552 -2.53 -16.91 5.53
CA GLY A 552 -3.37 -17.59 6.52
C GLY A 552 -2.99 -19.03 6.81
N VAL A 553 -1.86 -19.53 6.28
CA VAL A 553 -1.35 -20.86 6.56
C VAL A 553 -0.65 -20.88 7.92
N ARG A 554 -0.82 -21.97 8.68
CA ARG A 554 -0.15 -22.14 9.97
C ARG A 554 1.39 -22.14 9.79
N PRO A 555 2.17 -21.39 10.59
CA PRO A 555 3.64 -21.45 10.53
C PRO A 555 4.17 -22.86 10.79
N GLU A 556 5.26 -23.23 10.13
CA GLU A 556 5.91 -24.54 10.31
C GLU A 556 7.03 -24.54 11.35
N GLY A 557 7.45 -23.36 11.85
CA GLY A 557 8.53 -23.22 12.81
C GLY A 557 8.86 -21.76 13.13
N PRO A 558 10.05 -21.45 13.68
CA PRO A 558 10.46 -20.11 14.03
C PRO A 558 10.45 -19.18 12.81
N ALA A 559 9.84 -17.99 12.97
CA ALA A 559 9.84 -16.92 11.96
C ALA A 559 9.91 -15.55 12.64
N TRP A 560 10.18 -14.50 11.83
CA TRP A 560 10.23 -13.14 12.33
C TRP A 560 8.84 -12.51 12.33
N TYR A 561 8.47 -11.91 13.46
CA TYR A 561 7.20 -11.21 13.64
C TYR A 561 7.40 -9.86 14.29
N ALA A 562 6.55 -8.88 13.91
CA ALA A 562 6.49 -7.60 14.58
C ALA A 562 5.85 -7.70 15.98
N THR A 563 6.17 -6.78 16.88
CA THR A 563 5.60 -6.73 18.24
C THR A 563 4.07 -6.92 18.29
N PRO A 564 3.23 -6.31 17.41
CA PRO A 564 1.79 -6.52 17.47
C PRO A 564 1.35 -7.98 17.24
N THR A 565 2.03 -8.71 16.34
CA THR A 565 1.75 -10.13 16.06
C THR A 565 2.08 -11.01 17.26
N VAL A 566 3.27 -10.82 17.86
CA VAL A 566 3.68 -11.59 19.05
C VAL A 566 2.79 -11.25 20.26
N ALA A 567 2.44 -9.99 20.44
CA ALA A 567 1.49 -9.57 21.49
C ALA A 567 0.14 -10.25 21.35
N TYR A 568 -0.32 -10.42 20.11
CA TYR A 568 -1.56 -11.13 19.82
C TYR A 568 -1.46 -12.65 20.08
N ALA A 569 -0.32 -13.26 19.76
CA ALA A 569 -0.06 -14.66 20.12
C ALA A 569 -0.18 -14.88 21.64
N HIS A 570 0.45 -14.00 22.44
CA HIS A 570 0.29 -14.02 23.90
C HIS A 570 -1.16 -13.77 24.37
N GLU A 571 -1.89 -12.89 23.67
CA GLU A 571 -3.32 -12.64 23.95
C GLU A 571 -4.15 -13.90 23.69
N LEU A 572 -3.94 -14.60 22.57
CA LEU A 572 -4.65 -15.84 22.26
C LEU A 572 -4.36 -16.94 23.30
N VAL A 573 -3.08 -17.16 23.62
CA VAL A 573 -2.66 -18.14 24.65
C VAL A 573 -3.32 -17.84 25.98
N SER A 574 -3.27 -16.59 26.45
CA SER A 574 -3.81 -16.24 27.76
C SER A 574 -5.35 -16.19 27.81
N THR A 575 -6.00 -15.70 26.73
CA THR A 575 -7.46 -15.54 26.70
C THR A 575 -8.18 -16.87 26.58
N TYR A 576 -7.63 -17.80 25.79
CA TYR A 576 -8.25 -19.10 25.51
C TYR A 576 -7.62 -20.26 26.28
N GLY A 577 -6.60 -20.00 27.13
CA GLY A 577 -5.95 -21.01 27.96
C GLY A 577 -5.19 -22.06 27.13
N LEU A 578 -4.61 -21.66 25.99
CA LEU A 578 -3.89 -22.61 25.12
C LEU A 578 -2.65 -23.17 25.82
N PRO A 579 -2.38 -24.49 25.72
CA PRO A 579 -1.24 -25.13 26.39
C PRO A 579 0.08 -24.87 25.65
N VAL A 580 0.40 -23.61 25.37
CA VAL A 580 1.57 -23.20 24.59
C VAL A 580 2.43 -22.24 25.39
N THR A 581 3.74 -22.48 25.39
CA THR A 581 4.73 -21.56 25.97
C THR A 581 5.44 -20.81 24.85
N LEU A 582 5.39 -19.49 24.89
CA LEU A 582 5.99 -18.63 23.88
C LEU A 582 7.34 -18.09 24.41
N ALA A 583 8.43 -18.41 23.71
CA ALA A 583 9.78 -18.00 24.07
C ALA A 583 10.52 -17.47 22.82
N PRO A 584 10.75 -16.15 22.70
CA PRO A 584 11.54 -15.61 21.61
C PRO A 584 13.00 -16.12 21.64
N VAL A 585 13.53 -16.50 20.47
CA VAL A 585 14.92 -16.94 20.30
C VAL A 585 15.87 -15.75 20.27
N GLU A 586 15.50 -14.72 19.50
CA GLU A 586 16.23 -13.45 19.39
C GLU A 586 15.28 -12.32 18.98
N ALA A 587 15.71 -11.08 19.15
CA ALA A 587 14.95 -9.93 18.73
C ALA A 587 15.84 -8.77 18.30
N TRP A 588 15.29 -7.89 17.46
CA TRP A 588 15.79 -6.57 17.15
C TRP A 588 14.85 -5.55 17.77
N LEU A 589 15.24 -5.00 18.91
CA LEU A 589 14.41 -4.11 19.73
C LEU A 589 14.71 -2.64 19.48
N ARG A 590 13.69 -1.78 19.65
CA ARG A 590 13.83 -0.33 19.55
C ARG A 590 13.42 0.33 20.87
N PRO A 591 14.38 0.53 21.80
CA PRO A 591 14.09 1.07 23.14
C PRO A 591 13.51 2.49 23.10
N GLU A 592 14.00 3.32 22.16
CA GLU A 592 13.40 4.63 21.91
C GLU A 592 12.14 4.44 21.08
N SER A 593 10.98 4.77 21.64
CA SER A 593 9.69 4.49 21.02
C SER A 593 8.62 5.53 21.36
N GLY A 594 7.54 5.54 20.60
CA GLY A 594 6.42 6.43 20.85
C GLY A 594 5.32 6.37 19.80
N PRO A 595 4.19 7.08 20.02
CA PRO A 595 3.05 7.09 19.11
C PRO A 595 3.30 8.09 17.95
N TYR A 596 4.27 7.79 17.10
CA TYR A 596 4.70 8.67 16.01
C TYR A 596 3.57 8.99 15.02
N LEU A 597 2.71 8.01 14.73
CA LEU A 597 1.64 8.13 13.75
C LEU A 597 0.35 8.80 14.28
N ASP A 598 0.20 9.05 15.58
CA ASP A 598 -1.04 9.58 16.15
C ASP A 598 -1.51 10.90 15.52
N PRO A 599 -0.66 11.93 15.32
CA PRO A 599 -1.12 13.16 14.68
C PRO A 599 -1.53 12.94 13.22
N TRP A 600 -0.85 12.03 12.52
CA TRP A 600 -1.16 11.64 11.15
C TRP A 600 -2.50 10.89 11.07
N TYR A 601 -2.73 9.93 11.97
CA TYR A 601 -4.03 9.27 12.14
C TYR A 601 -5.14 10.28 12.37
N LYS A 602 -4.96 11.19 13.33
CA LYS A 602 -5.97 12.18 13.69
C LYS A 602 -6.36 13.04 12.49
N GLN A 603 -5.38 13.62 11.80
CA GLN A 603 -5.58 14.48 10.64
C GLN A 603 -6.35 13.77 9.53
N LEU A 604 -5.91 12.56 9.15
CA LEU A 604 -6.52 11.81 8.05
C LEU A 604 -7.88 11.21 8.42
N SER A 605 -8.08 10.82 9.69
CA SER A 605 -9.38 10.36 10.18
C SER A 605 -10.43 11.49 10.17
N GLU A 606 -10.04 12.70 10.55
CA GLU A 606 -10.89 13.88 10.48
C GLU A 606 -11.18 14.27 9.02
N ALA A 607 -10.15 14.27 8.16
CA ALA A 607 -10.29 14.52 6.73
C ALA A 607 -11.25 13.52 6.06
N TYR A 608 -11.08 12.23 6.34
CA TYR A 608 -11.94 11.17 5.81
C TYR A 608 -13.40 11.36 6.25
N LYS A 609 -13.65 11.52 7.56
CA LYS A 609 -15.02 11.69 8.09
C LYS A 609 -15.70 12.96 7.58
N ALA A 610 -14.97 14.08 7.53
CA ALA A 610 -15.50 15.34 7.01
C ALA A 610 -15.89 15.21 5.52
N THR A 611 -15.04 14.53 4.72
CA THR A 611 -15.35 14.31 3.30
C THR A 611 -16.54 13.37 3.10
N MET A 612 -16.68 12.35 3.95
CA MET A 612 -17.87 11.49 3.94
C MET A 612 -19.14 12.25 4.33
N ALA A 613 -19.06 13.15 5.32
CA ALA A 613 -20.19 14.00 5.72
C ALA A 613 -20.65 14.94 4.59
N ASP A 614 -19.68 15.51 3.83
CA ASP A 614 -20.02 16.32 2.65
C ASP A 614 -20.75 15.51 1.55
N LEU A 615 -20.48 14.21 1.50
CA LEU A 615 -21.19 13.25 0.63
C LEU A 615 -22.48 12.70 1.24
N GLY A 616 -22.94 13.27 2.36
CA GLY A 616 -24.17 12.86 3.04
C GLY A 616 -24.05 11.65 3.95
N ILE A 617 -22.83 11.17 4.25
CA ILE A 617 -22.58 10.02 5.13
C ILE A 617 -22.05 10.50 6.48
N GLU A 618 -22.91 10.65 7.46
CA GLU A 618 -22.55 11.16 8.79
C GLU A 618 -22.23 10.05 9.80
N ALA A 619 -21.39 10.38 10.76
CA ALA A 619 -21.12 9.49 11.89
C ALA A 619 -22.38 9.38 12.79
N GLY A 620 -22.79 8.14 13.08
CA GLY A 620 -23.95 7.86 13.93
C GLY A 620 -25.28 7.71 13.18
N MET A 621 -25.24 7.69 11.85
CA MET A 621 -26.41 7.27 11.04
C MET A 621 -26.90 5.88 11.49
N ASP A 622 -28.19 5.64 11.39
CA ASP A 622 -28.76 4.31 11.45
C ASP A 622 -28.11 3.40 10.41
N GLU A 623 -27.88 2.13 10.74
CA GLU A 623 -27.11 1.22 9.88
C GLU A 623 -27.80 0.94 8.53
N GLY A 624 -29.14 0.89 8.48
CA GLY A 624 -29.91 0.75 7.23
C GLY A 624 -29.78 2.02 6.37
N ALA A 625 -29.95 3.19 7.00
CA ALA A 625 -29.76 4.47 6.31
C ALA A 625 -28.30 4.65 5.82
N PHE A 626 -27.32 4.19 6.61
CA PHE A 626 -25.90 4.18 6.20
C PHE A 626 -25.67 3.33 4.96
N LEU A 627 -26.21 2.10 4.93
CA LEU A 627 -26.04 1.22 3.77
C LEU A 627 -26.70 1.81 2.52
N ALA A 628 -27.92 2.31 2.63
CA ALA A 628 -28.63 2.94 1.50
C ALA A 628 -27.88 4.18 0.97
N ALA A 629 -27.33 5.02 1.85
CA ALA A 629 -26.55 6.18 1.45
C ALA A 629 -25.21 5.77 0.78
N MET A 630 -24.61 4.65 1.19
CA MET A 630 -23.36 4.14 0.61
C MET A 630 -23.50 3.64 -0.83
N GLU A 631 -24.71 3.35 -1.32
CA GLU A 631 -24.92 2.90 -2.70
C GLU A 631 -24.70 4.03 -3.72
N THR A 632 -25.01 5.27 -3.35
CA THR A 632 -25.07 6.39 -4.32
C THR A 632 -24.16 7.57 -3.98
N TYR A 633 -23.45 7.56 -2.85
CA TYR A 633 -22.69 8.73 -2.37
C TYR A 633 -21.64 9.25 -3.33
N LYS A 634 -21.01 8.38 -4.14
CA LYS A 634 -19.98 8.80 -5.12
C LYS A 634 -20.55 9.57 -6.30
N GLN A 635 -21.83 9.35 -6.63
CA GLN A 635 -22.50 10.03 -7.76
C GLN A 635 -23.04 11.42 -7.37
N SER A 636 -23.23 11.69 -6.07
CA SER A 636 -23.81 12.97 -5.60
C SER A 636 -22.88 14.17 -5.88
N ASP A 637 -21.58 14.06 -5.67
CA ASP A 637 -20.56 15.06 -6.01
C ASP A 637 -19.25 14.36 -6.45
N PRO A 638 -19.01 14.21 -7.77
CA PRO A 638 -17.79 13.57 -8.29
C PRO A 638 -16.51 14.26 -7.83
N GLY A 639 -16.51 15.56 -7.62
CA GLY A 639 -15.35 16.30 -7.12
C GLY A 639 -15.02 15.93 -5.68
N THR A 640 -16.01 15.89 -4.79
CA THR A 640 -15.82 15.46 -3.40
C THR A 640 -15.50 13.96 -3.30
N ALA A 641 -16.08 13.13 -4.19
CA ALA A 641 -15.70 11.72 -4.31
C ALA A 641 -14.22 11.55 -4.70
N ALA A 642 -13.69 12.40 -5.57
CA ALA A 642 -12.27 12.42 -5.92
C ALA A 642 -11.38 12.83 -4.73
N VAL A 643 -11.79 13.80 -3.91
CA VAL A 643 -11.10 14.13 -2.64
C VAL A 643 -11.05 12.93 -1.72
N LEU A 644 -12.16 12.21 -1.58
CA LEU A 644 -12.23 11.00 -0.75
C LEU A 644 -11.27 9.91 -1.26
N SER A 645 -11.26 9.66 -2.56
CA SER A 645 -10.32 8.73 -3.21
C SER A 645 -8.87 9.12 -2.93
N ALA A 646 -8.53 10.39 -3.09
CA ALA A 646 -7.20 10.91 -2.80
C ALA A 646 -6.80 10.74 -1.32
N ILE A 647 -7.73 10.94 -0.37
CA ILE A 647 -7.48 10.71 1.07
C ILE A 647 -7.18 9.24 1.34
N LYS A 648 -8.00 8.31 0.82
CA LYS A 648 -7.78 6.86 0.95
C LYS A 648 -6.42 6.45 0.37
N SER A 649 -6.12 6.94 -0.84
CA SER A 649 -4.85 6.70 -1.52
C SER A 649 -3.64 7.30 -0.76
N THR A 650 -3.84 8.42 -0.06
CA THR A 650 -2.82 9.05 0.81
C THR A 650 -2.50 8.17 2.01
N VAL A 651 -3.50 7.54 2.62
CA VAL A 651 -3.31 6.57 3.71
C VAL A 651 -2.51 5.37 3.22
N LYS A 652 -3.01 4.66 2.21
CA LYS A 652 -2.39 3.45 1.66
C LYS A 652 -0.97 3.73 1.17
N GLY A 653 -0.82 4.76 0.35
CA GLY A 653 0.46 5.13 -0.24
C GLY A 653 1.47 5.69 0.77
N GLY A 654 1.02 6.42 1.81
CA GLY A 654 1.88 6.93 2.88
C GLY A 654 2.54 5.81 3.67
N ILE A 655 1.78 4.77 4.05
CA ILE A 655 2.31 3.56 4.70
C ILE A 655 3.24 2.80 3.74
N GLY A 656 2.86 2.64 2.46
CA GLY A 656 3.72 2.01 1.45
C GLY A 656 5.08 2.70 1.28
N LYS A 657 5.13 4.02 1.39
CA LYS A 657 6.39 4.80 1.26
C LYS A 657 7.38 4.60 2.40
N LEU A 658 6.97 4.07 3.52
CA LEU A 658 7.87 3.71 4.62
C LEU A 658 8.84 2.57 4.24
N ARG A 659 8.51 1.76 3.22
CA ARG A 659 9.38 0.69 2.66
C ARG A 659 9.58 0.87 1.15
N GLU A 660 9.78 2.12 0.70
CA GLU A 660 10.01 2.39 -0.72
C GLU A 660 11.22 1.61 -1.23
N ARG A 661 11.02 0.79 -2.27
CA ARG A 661 12.08 0.05 -2.95
C ARG A 661 12.85 0.93 -3.93
N PRO A 662 14.07 0.54 -4.35
CA PRO A 662 14.81 1.27 -5.36
C PRO A 662 14.03 1.34 -6.68
N GLN A 663 14.15 2.46 -7.37
CA GLN A 663 13.48 2.71 -8.64
C GLN A 663 14.51 3.19 -9.68
N GLY A 664 14.30 2.76 -10.94
CA GLY A 664 15.09 3.19 -12.09
C GLY A 664 16.07 2.13 -12.60
N ALA A 665 16.39 2.24 -13.88
CA ALA A 665 17.25 1.29 -14.60
C ALA A 665 18.74 1.28 -14.17
N GLY A 666 19.17 2.32 -13.43
CA GLY A 666 20.55 2.47 -12.97
C GLY A 666 20.84 1.87 -11.59
N TYR A 667 19.83 1.33 -10.90
CA TYR A 667 20.03 0.73 -9.59
C TYR A 667 20.78 -0.61 -9.69
N ARG A 668 21.77 -0.81 -8.80
CA ARG A 668 22.46 -2.10 -8.64
C ARG A 668 22.14 -2.69 -7.26
N PRO A 669 21.86 -4.00 -7.15
CA PRO A 669 21.61 -4.63 -5.86
C PRO A 669 22.74 -4.36 -4.86
N GLY A 670 22.36 -3.95 -3.63
CA GLY A 670 23.30 -3.59 -2.56
C GLY A 670 23.77 -2.13 -2.57
N GLU A 671 23.43 -1.33 -3.58
CA GLU A 671 23.70 0.12 -3.55
C GLU A 671 22.64 0.85 -2.71
N ARG A 672 23.06 1.92 -2.01
CA ARG A 672 22.10 2.80 -1.34
C ARG A 672 21.34 3.64 -2.37
N TRP A 673 20.04 3.78 -2.18
CA TRP A 673 19.18 4.62 -3.02
C TRP A 673 18.62 5.83 -2.22
N PRO A 674 18.15 6.89 -2.90
CA PRO A 674 17.82 8.16 -2.23
C PRO A 674 16.75 8.08 -1.13
N ALA A 675 15.88 7.06 -1.14
CA ALA A 675 14.88 6.90 -0.09
C ALA A 675 15.52 6.59 1.28
N LEU A 676 16.66 5.88 1.31
CA LEU A 676 17.36 5.50 2.54
C LEU A 676 17.95 6.70 3.30
N GLU A 677 18.05 7.86 2.64
CA GLU A 677 18.52 9.11 3.27
C GLU A 677 17.40 9.86 4.03
N ARG A 678 16.20 9.29 4.11
CA ARG A 678 15.08 9.89 4.81
C ARG A 678 14.86 9.23 6.16
N PRO A 679 14.69 10.01 7.25
CA PRO A 679 14.29 9.47 8.55
C PRO A 679 13.00 8.64 8.48
N THR A 680 12.13 8.94 7.51
CA THR A 680 10.85 8.27 7.30
C THR A 680 10.92 6.99 6.47
N TRP A 681 12.12 6.52 6.08
CA TRP A 681 12.26 5.20 5.48
C TRP A 681 12.36 4.15 6.59
N ARG A 682 11.23 3.54 6.96
CA ARG A 682 11.05 2.73 8.17
C ARG A 682 10.17 1.49 7.87
N PRO A 683 10.78 0.43 7.32
CA PRO A 683 10.06 -0.83 7.04
C PRO A 683 9.45 -1.48 8.28
N ASP A 684 10.09 -1.32 9.45
CA ASP A 684 9.58 -1.76 10.76
C ASP A 684 8.26 -1.10 11.14
N ILE A 685 8.10 0.21 10.90
CA ILE A 685 6.84 0.92 11.16
C ILE A 685 5.74 0.44 10.21
N ARG A 686 6.08 0.23 8.91
CA ARG A 686 5.12 -0.33 7.95
C ARG A 686 4.65 -1.71 8.41
N ALA A 687 5.59 -2.60 8.76
CA ALA A 687 5.29 -3.94 9.25
C ALA A 687 4.37 -3.91 10.49
N ALA A 688 4.66 -3.05 11.46
CA ALA A 688 3.84 -2.91 12.66
C ALA A 688 2.41 -2.43 12.37
N VAL A 689 2.21 -1.51 11.40
CA VAL A 689 0.87 -1.06 10.97
C VAL A 689 0.10 -2.19 10.31
N ILE A 690 0.72 -2.94 9.39
CA ILE A 690 0.06 -4.03 8.68
C ILE A 690 -0.25 -5.19 9.63
N ALA A 691 0.70 -5.57 10.49
CA ALA A 691 0.49 -6.56 11.55
C ALA A 691 -0.71 -6.19 12.43
N THR A 692 -0.79 -4.91 12.87
CA THR A 692 -1.92 -4.44 13.68
C THR A 692 -3.25 -4.53 12.93
N ALA A 693 -3.27 -4.21 11.63
CA ALA A 693 -4.48 -4.33 10.82
C ALA A 693 -4.94 -5.80 10.71
N ARG A 694 -4.00 -6.73 10.41
CA ARG A 694 -4.24 -8.18 10.35
C ARG A 694 -4.75 -8.75 11.66
N VAL A 695 -4.11 -8.40 12.77
CA VAL A 695 -4.54 -8.78 14.13
C VAL A 695 -5.92 -8.24 14.46
N ASN A 696 -6.23 -6.98 14.13
CA ASN A 696 -7.55 -6.39 14.36
C ASN A 696 -8.64 -7.09 13.55
N MET A 697 -8.35 -7.49 12.30
CA MET A 697 -9.23 -8.31 11.49
C MET A 697 -9.50 -9.64 12.20
N HIS A 698 -8.46 -10.39 12.52
CA HIS A 698 -8.59 -11.71 13.13
C HIS A 698 -9.35 -11.70 14.48
N ARG A 699 -9.11 -10.68 15.34
CA ARG A 699 -9.91 -10.48 16.56
C ARG A 699 -11.41 -10.37 16.27
N LYS A 700 -11.78 -9.63 15.21
CA LYS A 700 -13.17 -9.46 14.81
C LYS A 700 -13.77 -10.77 14.29
N LEU A 701 -13.00 -11.55 13.51
CA LEU A 701 -13.43 -12.87 13.04
C LEU A 701 -13.76 -13.79 14.24
N ILE A 702 -12.85 -13.94 15.20
CA ILE A 702 -13.09 -14.74 16.41
C ILE A 702 -14.31 -14.23 17.20
N LYS A 703 -14.41 -12.91 17.40
CA LYS A 703 -15.54 -12.33 18.15
C LYS A 703 -16.88 -12.53 17.43
N THR A 704 -16.90 -12.51 16.12
CA THR A 704 -18.08 -12.81 15.30
C THR A 704 -18.47 -14.29 15.42
N ALA A 705 -17.50 -15.21 15.31
CA ALA A 705 -17.74 -16.64 15.52
C ALA A 705 -18.31 -16.93 16.92
N LEU A 706 -17.70 -16.38 17.98
CA LEU A 706 -18.16 -16.52 19.35
C LEU A 706 -19.55 -15.93 19.61
N ALA A 707 -19.93 -14.87 18.90
CA ALA A 707 -21.21 -14.21 19.07
C ALA A 707 -22.36 -14.94 18.33
N THR A 708 -22.04 -15.84 17.41
CA THR A 708 -23.01 -16.57 16.58
C THR A 708 -23.18 -18.03 16.98
N GLN A 709 -22.21 -18.64 17.66
CA GLN A 709 -22.34 -20.00 18.19
C GLN A 709 -23.20 -20.04 19.46
N GLN A 710 -23.93 -21.15 19.69
CA GLN A 710 -24.78 -21.33 20.86
C GLN A 710 -24.01 -21.79 22.09
N ALA A 711 -22.99 -22.63 21.91
CA ALA A 711 -22.19 -23.16 22.99
C ALA A 711 -20.96 -22.27 23.27
N PRO A 712 -20.52 -22.09 24.52
CA PRO A 712 -19.26 -21.45 24.82
C PRO A 712 -18.10 -22.25 24.20
N ALA A 713 -17.08 -21.56 23.68
CA ALA A 713 -15.86 -22.21 23.19
C ALA A 713 -15.21 -23.03 24.32
N PRO A 714 -14.82 -24.28 24.07
CA PRO A 714 -14.13 -25.08 25.07
C PRO A 714 -12.78 -24.40 25.43
N ALA A 715 -12.41 -24.46 26.72
CA ALA A 715 -11.13 -23.99 27.18
C ALA A 715 -9.98 -24.85 26.62
N GLY A 716 -8.87 -24.23 26.24
CA GLY A 716 -7.67 -24.96 25.79
C GLY A 716 -7.51 -25.10 24.28
N HIS A 717 -8.49 -24.70 23.48
CA HIS A 717 -8.37 -24.68 22.02
C HIS A 717 -9.24 -23.61 21.37
N LEU A 718 -8.90 -23.24 20.11
CA LEU A 718 -9.62 -22.25 19.29
C LEU A 718 -10.36 -22.95 18.15
N HIS A 719 -11.39 -23.77 18.50
CA HIS A 719 -12.31 -24.39 17.54
C HIS A 719 -13.72 -23.92 17.82
N PHE A 720 -14.48 -23.72 16.79
CA PHE A 720 -15.83 -23.20 16.86
C PHE A 720 -16.85 -24.26 16.43
N ALA A 721 -18.08 -24.13 16.91
CA ALA A 721 -19.18 -24.97 16.49
C ALA A 721 -19.48 -24.79 14.98
N ASP A 722 -20.16 -25.78 14.37
CA ASP A 722 -20.45 -25.74 12.92
C ASP A 722 -21.39 -24.60 12.55
N GLU A 723 -22.26 -24.15 13.46
CA GLU A 723 -23.13 -23.01 13.27
C GLU A 723 -22.44 -21.66 13.41
N ALA A 724 -21.18 -21.61 13.88
CA ALA A 724 -20.44 -20.37 14.03
C ALA A 724 -20.21 -19.69 12.67
N LEU A 725 -20.46 -18.40 12.63
CA LEU A 725 -20.25 -17.60 11.41
C LEU A 725 -18.75 -17.33 11.17
N LEU A 726 -18.21 -17.97 10.15
CA LEU A 726 -16.80 -17.89 9.77
C LEU A 726 -16.67 -17.41 8.31
N PRO A 727 -15.61 -16.64 7.97
CA PRO A 727 -15.43 -16.16 6.60
C PRO A 727 -15.00 -17.27 5.66
N VAL A 728 -15.32 -17.15 4.38
CA VAL A 728 -14.85 -18.05 3.32
C VAL A 728 -13.64 -17.48 2.56
N ALA A 729 -13.42 -16.18 2.65
CA ALA A 729 -12.25 -15.52 2.05
C ALA A 729 -11.91 -14.22 2.76
N LEU A 730 -10.63 -13.88 2.74
CA LEU A 730 -10.09 -12.59 3.18
C LEU A 730 -9.14 -12.03 2.13
N LEU A 731 -9.25 -10.73 1.86
CA LEU A 731 -8.27 -10.00 1.08
C LEU A 731 -8.01 -8.64 1.74
N SER A 732 -6.86 -8.50 2.39
CA SER A 732 -6.47 -7.28 3.12
C SER A 732 -7.50 -6.88 4.19
N ASP A 733 -8.40 -5.98 3.87
CA ASP A 733 -9.46 -5.41 4.72
C ASP A 733 -10.88 -5.87 4.35
N CYS A 734 -11.01 -6.73 3.34
CA CYS A 734 -12.28 -7.34 2.94
C CYS A 734 -12.42 -8.76 3.49
N ALA A 735 -13.60 -9.09 4.03
CA ALA A 735 -14.00 -10.42 4.47
C ALA A 735 -15.32 -10.83 3.80
N VAL A 736 -15.38 -12.06 3.28
CA VAL A 736 -16.57 -12.63 2.62
C VAL A 736 -17.19 -13.69 3.50
N TYR A 737 -18.48 -13.57 3.76
CA TYR A 737 -19.29 -14.47 4.55
C TYR A 737 -20.43 -15.06 3.72
N LEU A 738 -20.88 -16.26 4.07
CA LEU A 738 -22.08 -16.85 3.49
C LEU A 738 -23.32 -16.50 4.33
N ALA A 739 -24.40 -16.05 3.69
CA ALA A 739 -25.58 -15.52 4.35
C ALA A 739 -26.89 -15.88 3.61
N ASP A 740 -28.02 -15.81 4.33
CA ASP A 740 -29.35 -16.05 3.76
C ASP A 740 -29.93 -14.83 3.03
N GLY A 741 -29.44 -13.64 3.39
CA GLY A 741 -29.81 -12.38 2.77
C GLY A 741 -28.63 -11.68 2.12
N PRO A 742 -28.86 -10.69 1.23
CA PRO A 742 -27.84 -10.06 0.40
C PRO A 742 -27.02 -8.97 1.11
N GLY A 743 -27.34 -8.64 2.36
CA GLY A 743 -26.73 -7.51 3.06
C GLY A 743 -26.01 -7.87 4.35
N PRO A 744 -25.11 -7.01 4.84
CA PRO A 744 -24.43 -7.24 6.12
C PRO A 744 -25.35 -7.33 7.33
N LEU A 745 -26.53 -6.70 7.27
CA LEU A 745 -27.53 -6.76 8.35
C LEU A 745 -28.15 -8.15 8.52
N ASP A 746 -28.07 -8.99 7.50
CA ASP A 746 -28.68 -10.32 7.48
C ASP A 746 -27.83 -11.35 8.23
N PHE A 747 -26.55 -11.04 8.54
CA PHE A 747 -25.67 -12.00 9.19
C PHE A 747 -24.84 -11.44 10.36
N LEU A 748 -24.59 -10.13 10.40
CA LEU A 748 -23.76 -9.57 11.48
C LEU A 748 -24.47 -9.72 12.84
N PRO A 749 -23.80 -10.30 13.85
CA PRO A 749 -24.43 -10.65 15.11
C PRO A 749 -24.84 -9.42 15.93
N ARG A 750 -26.03 -9.51 16.52
CA ARG A 750 -26.64 -8.47 17.34
C ARG A 750 -26.99 -8.99 18.73
N THR A 751 -26.97 -8.08 19.67
CA THR A 751 -27.50 -8.31 21.02
C THR A 751 -29.04 -8.29 20.99
N PRO A 752 -29.71 -8.83 22.01
CA PRO A 752 -31.19 -8.84 22.06
C PRO A 752 -31.86 -7.46 21.97
N ASP A 753 -31.16 -6.39 22.32
CA ASP A 753 -31.59 -5.00 22.17
C ASP A 753 -31.25 -4.40 20.78
N GLY A 754 -30.87 -5.24 19.81
CA GLY A 754 -30.66 -4.87 18.42
C GLY A 754 -29.34 -4.17 18.12
N LYS A 755 -28.44 -3.99 19.11
CA LYS A 755 -27.13 -3.38 18.91
C LYS A 755 -26.11 -4.39 18.36
N PRO A 756 -25.08 -3.96 17.63
CA PRO A 756 -23.99 -4.85 17.24
C PRO A 756 -23.38 -5.55 18.45
N ALA A 757 -23.12 -6.84 18.35
CA ALA A 757 -22.52 -7.63 19.44
C ALA A 757 -21.11 -7.07 19.77
N PRO A 758 -20.71 -7.06 21.06
CA PRO A 758 -19.46 -6.46 21.49
C PRO A 758 -18.23 -7.10 20.85
N GLY A 759 -17.34 -6.27 20.27
CA GLY A 759 -16.07 -6.71 19.68
C GLY A 759 -16.19 -7.23 18.24
N THR A 760 -17.40 -7.39 17.69
CA THR A 760 -17.64 -7.83 16.32
C THR A 760 -17.50 -6.68 15.31
N PHE A 761 -17.80 -6.94 14.05
CA PHE A 761 -17.87 -5.91 13.03
C PHE A 761 -19.05 -4.96 13.30
N ARG A 762 -18.84 -3.69 13.00
CA ARG A 762 -19.86 -2.62 13.18
C ARG A 762 -19.95 -1.82 11.91
N LEU A 763 -21.16 -1.67 11.37
CA LEU A 763 -21.43 -0.83 10.22
C LEU A 763 -21.26 0.66 10.56
N GLY A 764 -20.71 1.44 9.62
CA GLY A 764 -20.57 2.87 9.76
C GLY A 764 -19.30 3.44 9.12
N VAL A 765 -19.21 4.77 9.12
CA VAL A 765 -18.23 5.52 8.36
C VAL A 765 -16.83 5.59 8.99
N SER A 766 -16.70 5.43 10.30
CA SER A 766 -15.42 5.68 10.98
C SER A 766 -14.32 4.67 10.60
N PRO A 767 -13.04 5.07 10.59
CA PRO A 767 -11.93 4.12 10.40
C PRO A 767 -12.03 2.90 11.32
N GLY A 768 -11.91 1.70 10.77
CA GLY A 768 -12.05 0.44 11.51
C GLY A 768 -13.50 -0.08 11.66
N MET A 769 -14.51 0.67 11.25
CA MET A 769 -15.87 0.17 11.00
C MET A 769 -15.99 -0.41 9.59
N VAL A 770 -17.03 -1.18 9.32
CA VAL A 770 -17.19 -1.83 8.01
C VAL A 770 -18.30 -1.21 7.18
N LYS A 771 -18.19 -1.39 5.88
CA LYS A 771 -19.20 -1.12 4.86
C LYS A 771 -19.55 -2.41 4.11
N HIS A 772 -20.63 -2.42 3.40
CA HIS A 772 -20.93 -3.44 2.41
C HIS A 772 -19.99 -3.27 1.20
N GLU A 773 -19.38 -4.38 0.78
CA GLU A 773 -18.41 -4.34 -0.33
C GLU A 773 -19.03 -4.89 -1.62
N GLY A 774 -19.95 -5.83 -1.52
CA GLY A 774 -20.65 -6.42 -2.64
C GLY A 774 -21.30 -7.75 -2.25
N THR A 775 -22.17 -8.24 -3.12
CA THR A 775 -22.90 -9.50 -2.93
C THR A 775 -22.91 -10.30 -4.23
N GLN A 776 -22.70 -11.61 -4.12
CA GLN A 776 -22.80 -12.57 -5.20
C GLN A 776 -23.63 -13.78 -4.73
N GLU A 777 -24.06 -14.63 -5.65
CA GLU A 777 -24.73 -15.88 -5.30
C GLU A 777 -23.75 -16.89 -4.69
N LEU A 778 -24.23 -17.78 -3.81
CA LEU A 778 -23.42 -18.83 -3.18
C LEU A 778 -22.62 -19.64 -4.22
N LEU A 779 -23.29 -20.10 -5.27
CA LEU A 779 -22.65 -20.97 -6.27
C LEU A 779 -21.46 -20.28 -6.97
N TRP A 780 -21.56 -18.97 -7.19
CA TRP A 780 -20.42 -18.18 -7.71
C TRP A 780 -19.23 -18.24 -6.73
N ALA A 781 -19.47 -18.08 -5.43
CA ALA A 781 -18.38 -18.09 -4.44
C ALA A 781 -17.73 -19.49 -4.34
N VAL A 782 -18.54 -20.56 -4.31
CA VAL A 782 -18.04 -21.94 -4.27
C VAL A 782 -17.18 -22.21 -5.50
N LYS A 783 -17.65 -21.84 -6.70
CA LYS A 783 -16.87 -21.98 -7.92
C LYS A 783 -15.52 -21.23 -7.87
N MET A 784 -15.50 -20.01 -7.32
CA MET A 784 -14.26 -19.24 -7.15
C MET A 784 -13.29 -19.95 -6.21
N LEU A 785 -13.78 -20.52 -5.09
CA LEU A 785 -12.97 -21.28 -4.16
C LEU A 785 -12.40 -22.56 -4.79
N ASP A 786 -13.23 -23.33 -5.52
CA ASP A 786 -12.81 -24.55 -6.23
C ASP A 786 -11.75 -24.28 -7.31
N GLU A 787 -11.82 -23.11 -7.96
CA GLU A 787 -10.84 -22.65 -8.95
C GLU A 787 -9.58 -22.03 -8.29
N GLY A 788 -9.51 -21.95 -6.96
CA GLY A 788 -8.40 -21.34 -6.22
C GLY A 788 -8.34 -19.82 -6.34
N HIS A 789 -9.47 -19.18 -6.69
CA HIS A 789 -9.57 -17.74 -6.81
C HIS A 789 -10.13 -17.13 -5.52
N ASN A 790 -9.56 -16.00 -5.09
CA ASN A 790 -10.06 -15.32 -3.90
C ASN A 790 -11.35 -14.53 -4.20
N PRO A 791 -12.54 -14.97 -3.67
CA PRO A 791 -13.81 -14.28 -3.88
C PRO A 791 -13.79 -12.81 -3.46
N ALA A 792 -13.06 -12.46 -2.40
CA ALA A 792 -12.99 -11.08 -1.92
C ALA A 792 -12.41 -10.10 -2.95
N ARG A 793 -11.64 -10.62 -3.93
CA ARG A 793 -11.06 -9.82 -5.02
C ARG A 793 -12.10 -9.42 -6.08
N HIS A 794 -13.17 -10.18 -6.18
CA HIS A 794 -14.17 -10.06 -7.27
C HIS A 794 -15.59 -9.86 -6.76
N ILE A 795 -15.79 -9.69 -5.45
CA ILE A 795 -17.12 -9.61 -4.81
C ILE A 795 -17.97 -8.44 -5.34
N LYS A 796 -17.36 -7.37 -5.82
CA LYS A 796 -18.04 -6.21 -6.43
C LYS A 796 -18.60 -6.51 -7.83
N GLY A 797 -18.29 -7.64 -8.43
CA GLY A 797 -18.69 -7.94 -9.81
C GLY A 797 -17.92 -7.09 -10.83
N THR A 798 -18.60 -6.77 -11.95
CA THR A 798 -18.03 -5.96 -13.05
C THR A 798 -17.80 -4.50 -12.69
N ASP A 799 -18.41 -4.00 -11.63
CA ASP A 799 -18.30 -2.60 -11.19
C ASP A 799 -16.94 -2.27 -10.56
N ALA A 800 -16.16 -3.28 -10.17
CA ALA A 800 -14.82 -3.09 -9.62
C ALA A 800 -13.86 -2.35 -10.56
N ALA A 801 -14.06 -2.45 -11.87
CA ALA A 801 -13.26 -1.75 -12.88
C ALA A 801 -13.50 -0.23 -12.89
N ILE A 802 -14.66 0.24 -12.38
CA ILE A 802 -15.07 1.65 -12.34
C ILE A 802 -14.52 2.32 -11.09
N ASP A 803 -14.33 1.58 -10.00
CA ASP A 803 -13.91 2.12 -8.71
C ASP A 803 -12.39 2.32 -8.56
N GLY A 804 -11.56 1.85 -9.50
CA GLY A 804 -10.11 2.10 -9.51
C GLY A 804 -9.34 1.46 -8.34
N GLU A 805 -9.87 0.40 -7.74
CA GLU A 805 -9.22 -0.36 -6.64
C GLU A 805 -8.41 -1.55 -7.14
#